data_bd6edf7ddd1892715afe74cd7c5b5bc7
#
_entry.id   bd6edf7ddd1892715afe74cd7c5b5bc7
#
_cell.length_a   1.000
_cell.length_b   1.000
_cell.length_c   1.000
_cell.angle_alpha   90.00
_cell.angle_beta   90.00
_cell.angle_gamma   90.00
#
_symmetry.space_group_name_H-M   'P 1'
#
loop_
_entity.id
_entity.type
_entity.pdbx_description
1 polymer ?
#
loop_
_entity_poly.entity_id
_entity_poly.type
_entity_poly.pdbx_seq_one_letter_code
_entity_poly.pdbx_strand_id
1 'polypeptide(L)'
;MEPDGPVPSSRRRAVSRKRRTSFRRAFIPLAILWLSPLAAAPAAAAPQGPLTTSPATSTSALGSATVVDGPPSPIAPAVITRDEKGGATMRAVRIDGPLKIDGQLDEEVYLNVPGAGDFIMQEPREGDQATEQTETWVFFDSENLYIAARCWDAHPERWVMTELRHDNNNIIDNENLSVALDTFHDRRNGFFFQTNPLGALREQAFTDEVNINSNWNTVWQVKSGRFEGGWTVEMAIPFKSLRYRGSGPQVWGINFRRIVKWKNETSFLTGVPRAYGHNGIFRASTAATLVDLETPAQSMNLELKPYAVSSLTTDYAAAAPFSNRFSRNAGFDFKYGLTRSLIADATVNTDFAQVEEDLQQINLTRFSLQFPEKRDFFLEGQGMFNFGGTRGGGGSGNDVPILFFSRRVGLSQGQSVPVVAGGRLTGTVGKFGIGALNIQTDDKISAGAVATNFSVVRLKRDILRRSNIGLLATRRAPAADQSASNAVFGADANLAFFRNLSINGYYARTATPSAKGDQSSYRGRFDYAGDRYGLQLEHLMVGDKFSPDIGFMRRSDFRRSTIGARFSPRPTSNRLIRKLNWEAGYDYITDSRRTRVENRQFSGTFQVDFDSSDQWTLDYTHDFEYLPRNFEIGPAVTLPVGGYDYDTVRMTYELGQQRRVSGRLSVATGTFYDGHKKEANLTSGRIALSARVSIEPGLTMNWVNLPYGSFKNRLMTARAVFTPSPRTLISSLMQYNASDHTMSSSVRVRWEYVPGSEFFVVYSDGRNTSEAPVQGLVNRTVAIKVTRLLRF
;
A
#
# COMPACT_ATOMS: atom_id res chain seq x y z
N MET A 1 22.03 57.61 35.51
CA MET A 1 22.18 58.89 34.77
C MET A 1 21.37 58.67 33.51
N GLU A 2 20.16 59.18 33.55
CA GLU A 2 19.34 59.62 32.39
C GLU A 2 19.96 60.88 31.82
N PRO A 3 19.54 61.40 30.63
CA PRO A 3 18.16 61.58 30.22
C PRO A 3 17.79 61.50 28.72
N ASP A 4 16.51 61.39 28.54
CA ASP A 4 15.56 62.18 27.73
C ASP A 4 15.47 62.05 26.20
N GLY A 5 14.27 61.73 25.79
CA GLY A 5 13.35 61.82 24.73
C GLY A 5 13.41 63.02 23.75
N PRO A 6 12.42 63.28 22.85
CA PRO A 6 11.00 62.86 22.85
C PRO A 6 10.42 62.53 21.44
N VAL A 7 9.17 62.07 21.48
CA VAL A 7 8.19 61.88 20.39
C VAL A 7 7.73 63.22 19.76
N PRO A 8 7.28 63.18 18.49
CA PRO A 8 6.03 63.83 18.22
C PRO A 8 4.98 63.03 17.41
N SER A 9 3.76 63.14 17.86
CA SER A 9 2.51 62.73 17.30
C SER A 9 2.13 63.44 15.99
N SER A 10 1.47 62.69 15.07
CA SER A 10 0.53 63.36 14.16
C SER A 10 -0.67 62.42 13.85
N ARG A 11 -1.82 62.86 14.33
CA ARG A 11 -3.16 62.42 13.93
C ARG A 11 -3.39 62.64 12.43
N ARG A 12 -3.90 61.64 11.71
CA ARG A 12 -4.75 61.90 10.56
C ARG A 12 -5.94 60.97 10.50
N ARG A 13 -7.07 61.58 10.26
CA ARG A 13 -8.46 61.21 10.23
C ARG A 13 -8.78 59.94 9.42
N ALA A 14 -9.71 59.18 9.95
CA ALA A 14 -10.50 58.17 9.27
C ALA A 14 -11.33 58.74 8.12
N VAL A 15 -11.26 58.12 6.95
CA VAL A 15 -12.27 58.30 5.87
C VAL A 15 -12.83 56.92 5.57
N SER A 16 -14.08 56.74 5.98
CA SER A 16 -14.94 55.62 5.65
C SER A 16 -15.17 55.57 4.14
N ARG A 17 -14.77 54.48 3.47
CA ARG A 17 -15.24 54.12 2.12
C ARG A 17 -15.88 52.75 2.20
N LYS A 18 -17.20 52.72 2.12
CA LYS A 18 -18.00 51.55 1.79
C LYS A 18 -17.53 50.97 0.47
N ARG A 19 -16.99 49.75 0.48
CA ARG A 19 -16.79 48.96 -0.74
C ARG A 19 -18.01 48.09 -1.00
N ARG A 20 -18.66 48.37 -2.11
CA ARG A 20 -19.67 47.51 -2.75
C ARG A 20 -18.98 46.22 -3.20
N THR A 21 -19.46 45.10 -2.72
CA THR A 21 -19.12 43.76 -3.24
C THR A 21 -19.77 43.58 -4.61
N SER A 22 -18.99 43.62 -5.67
CA SER A 22 -19.40 43.16 -6.99
C SER A 22 -19.00 41.69 -7.12
N PHE A 23 -19.98 40.80 -7.16
CA PHE A 23 -19.81 39.41 -7.59
C PHE A 23 -19.34 39.39 -9.06
N ARG A 24 -18.06 39.12 -9.30
CA ARG A 24 -17.57 38.71 -10.62
C ARG A 24 -17.65 37.21 -10.69
N ARG A 25 -18.56 36.70 -11.51
CA ARG A 25 -18.60 35.32 -11.98
C ARG A 25 -17.29 35.03 -12.73
N ALA A 26 -16.40 34.22 -12.16
CA ALA A 26 -15.26 33.68 -12.85
C ALA A 26 -15.74 32.52 -13.74
N PHE A 27 -15.81 32.76 -15.05
CA PHE A 27 -15.90 31.70 -16.04
C PHE A 27 -14.54 30.97 -16.07
N ILE A 28 -14.55 29.67 -15.79
CA ILE A 28 -13.41 28.77 -15.99
C ILE A 28 -13.44 28.38 -17.47
N PRO A 29 -12.41 28.71 -18.28
CA PRO A 29 -12.33 28.14 -19.61
C PRO A 29 -11.83 26.69 -19.52
N LEU A 30 -12.68 25.74 -19.91
CA LEU A 30 -12.34 24.38 -20.20
C LEU A 30 -11.42 24.38 -21.43
N ALA A 31 -10.10 24.25 -21.23
CA ALA A 31 -9.18 24.11 -22.34
C ALA A 31 -9.32 22.71 -22.94
N ILE A 32 -10.13 22.59 -23.96
CA ILE A 32 -10.19 21.39 -24.82
C ILE A 32 -8.91 21.37 -25.66
N LEU A 33 -8.03 20.43 -25.39
CA LEU A 33 -6.88 20.14 -26.25
C LEU A 33 -7.41 19.59 -27.59
N TRP A 34 -7.34 20.36 -28.64
CA TRP A 34 -7.49 19.88 -30.01
C TRP A 34 -6.26 19.10 -30.41
N LEU A 35 -6.40 17.76 -30.47
CA LEU A 35 -5.46 16.89 -31.19
C LEU A 35 -5.81 16.95 -32.68
N SER A 36 -5.01 17.65 -33.44
CA SER A 36 -5.08 17.63 -34.91
C SER A 36 -4.67 16.23 -35.40
N PRO A 37 -5.40 15.62 -36.36
CA PRO A 37 -4.98 14.36 -36.93
C PRO A 37 -3.79 14.57 -37.89
N LEU A 38 -2.70 13.85 -37.64
CA LEU A 38 -1.62 13.70 -38.63
C LEU A 38 -2.18 12.98 -39.85
N ALA A 39 -2.18 13.66 -41.01
CA ALA A 39 -2.52 13.10 -42.29
C ALA A 39 -1.50 12.04 -42.70
N ALA A 40 -1.95 10.81 -42.93
CA ALA A 40 -1.15 9.77 -43.52
C ALA A 40 -1.11 9.97 -45.03
N ALA A 41 0.10 10.00 -45.60
CA ALA A 41 0.32 10.01 -47.04
C ALA A 41 -0.02 8.62 -47.66
N PRO A 42 -0.57 8.58 -48.89
CA PRO A 42 -0.93 7.31 -49.51
C PRO A 42 0.29 6.58 -50.06
N ALA A 43 0.41 5.30 -49.70
CA ALA A 43 1.39 4.39 -50.28
C ALA A 43 0.93 3.97 -51.69
N ALA A 44 1.86 4.01 -52.65
CA ALA A 44 1.67 3.65 -54.05
C ALA A 44 1.34 2.16 -54.21
N ALA A 45 0.39 1.86 -55.10
CA ALA A 45 -0.03 0.51 -55.46
C ALA A 45 0.96 -0.16 -56.39
N ALA A 46 1.31 -1.41 -56.15
CA ALA A 46 1.99 -2.29 -57.08
C ALA A 46 0.98 -3.13 -57.88
N PRO A 47 1.31 -3.57 -59.11
CA PRO A 47 0.33 -4.11 -60.04
C PRO A 47 -0.06 -5.55 -59.74
N GLN A 48 -1.34 -5.87 -59.93
CA GLN A 48 -1.93 -7.19 -59.78
C GLN A 48 -1.73 -8.05 -61.03
N GLY A 49 -1.27 -9.27 -60.87
CA GLY A 49 -1.31 -10.32 -61.87
C GLY A 49 -2.62 -11.14 -61.82
N PRO A 50 -2.98 -11.92 -62.86
CA PRO A 50 -4.34 -12.39 -63.06
C PRO A 50 -4.81 -13.54 -62.16
N LEU A 51 -6.07 -13.47 -61.79
CA LEU A 51 -6.85 -14.41 -60.97
C LEU A 51 -7.09 -15.74 -61.72
N THR A 52 -6.68 -16.85 -61.11
CA THR A 52 -7.20 -18.19 -61.42
C THR A 52 -8.28 -18.56 -60.40
N THR A 53 -9.47 -18.83 -60.91
CA THR A 53 -10.61 -19.32 -60.15
C THR A 53 -10.46 -20.80 -59.79
N SER A 54 -10.58 -21.15 -58.49
CA SER A 54 -10.84 -22.52 -58.02
C SER A 54 -12.06 -22.51 -57.06
N PRO A 55 -12.83 -23.60 -56.99
CA PRO A 55 -14.20 -23.59 -56.50
C PRO A 55 -14.30 -23.47 -54.97
N ALA A 56 -15.33 -22.78 -54.54
CA ALA A 56 -15.68 -22.55 -53.15
C ALA A 56 -15.96 -23.87 -52.41
N THR A 57 -15.12 -24.19 -51.46
CA THR A 57 -15.44 -25.14 -50.38
C THR A 57 -15.99 -24.31 -49.22
N SER A 58 -17.22 -24.61 -48.85
CA SER A 58 -17.88 -24.00 -47.69
C SER A 58 -17.14 -24.35 -46.40
N THR A 59 -16.32 -23.44 -45.92
CA THR A 59 -15.70 -23.53 -44.59
C THR A 59 -16.67 -22.90 -43.56
N SER A 60 -17.25 -23.75 -42.77
CA SER A 60 -17.96 -23.36 -41.53
C SER A 60 -17.09 -22.42 -40.75
N ALA A 61 -17.68 -21.33 -40.29
CA ALA A 61 -17.03 -20.37 -39.40
C ALA A 61 -16.56 -21.09 -38.11
N LEU A 62 -15.30 -21.49 -38.07
CA LEU A 62 -14.61 -21.83 -36.86
C LEU A 62 -14.44 -20.52 -36.10
N GLY A 63 -15.21 -20.37 -35.01
CA GLY A 63 -15.01 -19.34 -34.03
C GLY A 63 -13.53 -19.26 -33.64
N SER A 64 -13.00 -18.08 -33.52
CA SER A 64 -11.63 -17.79 -33.07
C SER A 64 -11.36 -18.62 -31.80
N ALA A 65 -10.65 -19.72 -31.91
CA ALA A 65 -10.26 -20.56 -30.80
C ALA A 65 -9.43 -19.71 -29.83
N THR A 66 -9.97 -19.41 -28.69
CA THR A 66 -9.27 -18.71 -27.61
C THR A 66 -8.10 -19.62 -27.20
N VAL A 67 -6.88 -19.15 -27.40
CA VAL A 67 -5.68 -19.92 -27.05
C VAL A 67 -5.65 -20.07 -25.53
N VAL A 68 -5.90 -21.27 -25.03
CA VAL A 68 -5.80 -21.63 -23.61
C VAL A 68 -4.32 -21.80 -23.29
N ASP A 69 -3.80 -20.96 -22.38
CA ASP A 69 -2.43 -21.05 -21.88
C ASP A 69 -2.43 -22.01 -20.66
N GLY A 70 -2.12 -23.29 -20.88
CA GLY A 70 -2.12 -24.33 -19.86
C GLY A 70 -2.54 -25.70 -20.40
N PRO A 71 -2.84 -26.66 -19.49
CA PRO A 71 -3.40 -27.96 -19.89
C PRO A 71 -4.72 -27.82 -20.66
N PRO A 72 -5.15 -28.82 -21.40
CA PRO A 72 -6.43 -28.78 -22.10
C PRO A 72 -7.62 -28.46 -21.19
N SER A 73 -8.63 -27.78 -21.72
CA SER A 73 -9.87 -27.49 -20.97
C SER A 73 -10.52 -28.80 -20.48
N PRO A 74 -10.97 -28.86 -19.21
CA PRO A 74 -11.64 -30.03 -18.68
C PRO A 74 -13.00 -30.24 -19.36
N ILE A 75 -13.34 -31.50 -19.62
CA ILE A 75 -14.62 -31.90 -20.21
C ILE A 75 -15.57 -32.29 -19.06
N ALA A 76 -16.81 -31.75 -19.08
CA ALA A 76 -17.81 -32.05 -18.07
C ALA A 76 -17.97 -33.56 -17.86
N PRO A 77 -18.12 -34.10 -16.63
CA PRO A 77 -18.32 -33.35 -15.38
C PRO A 77 -17.05 -32.80 -14.76
N ALA A 78 -15.85 -33.15 -15.26
CA ALA A 78 -14.58 -32.67 -14.71
C ALA A 78 -14.53 -31.12 -14.71
N VAL A 79 -13.95 -30.55 -13.65
CA VAL A 79 -13.79 -29.09 -13.48
C VAL A 79 -12.35 -28.62 -13.55
N ILE A 80 -11.39 -29.55 -13.53
CA ILE A 80 -9.97 -29.24 -13.54
C ILE A 80 -9.17 -30.27 -14.35
N THR A 81 -8.18 -29.79 -15.10
CA THR A 81 -7.10 -30.61 -15.72
C THR A 81 -5.76 -30.09 -15.25
N ARG A 82 -4.76 -30.98 -15.16
CA ARG A 82 -3.43 -30.65 -14.64
C ARG A 82 -2.34 -31.15 -15.59
N ASP A 83 -1.19 -30.48 -15.59
CA ASP A 83 0.04 -30.97 -16.22
C ASP A 83 1.05 -31.47 -15.16
N GLU A 84 2.09 -32.15 -15.65
CA GLU A 84 3.16 -32.70 -14.81
C GLU A 84 3.97 -31.62 -14.07
N LYS A 85 3.87 -30.36 -14.47
CA LYS A 85 4.59 -29.21 -13.88
C LYS A 85 3.76 -28.48 -12.81
N GLY A 86 2.55 -28.98 -12.51
CA GLY A 86 1.62 -28.37 -11.57
C GLY A 86 0.85 -27.17 -12.14
N GLY A 87 0.85 -26.99 -13.46
CA GLY A 87 -0.07 -26.10 -14.15
C GLY A 87 -1.48 -26.68 -14.17
N ALA A 88 -2.51 -25.84 -14.24
CA ALA A 88 -3.89 -26.28 -14.26
C ALA A 88 -4.77 -25.41 -15.18
N THR A 89 -5.82 -26.03 -15.72
CA THR A 89 -6.94 -25.36 -16.35
C THR A 89 -8.22 -25.74 -15.59
N MET A 90 -8.98 -24.76 -15.16
CA MET A 90 -10.19 -24.91 -14.37
C MET A 90 -11.39 -24.37 -15.15
N ARG A 91 -12.53 -25.03 -15.04
CA ARG A 91 -13.79 -24.67 -15.71
C ARG A 91 -14.73 -23.99 -14.68
N ALA A 92 -15.26 -22.82 -15.03
CA ALA A 92 -16.39 -22.24 -14.33
C ALA A 92 -17.69 -22.93 -14.74
N VAL A 93 -18.65 -23.02 -13.83
CA VAL A 93 -19.94 -23.66 -14.10
C VAL A 93 -21.05 -22.63 -13.95
N ARG A 94 -21.87 -22.49 -15.02
CA ARG A 94 -23.03 -21.61 -14.98
C ARG A 94 -24.14 -22.21 -14.11
N ILE A 95 -24.80 -21.35 -13.33
CA ILE A 95 -25.96 -21.69 -12.52
C ILE A 95 -27.19 -20.86 -12.92
N ASP A 96 -28.39 -21.39 -12.75
CA ASP A 96 -29.64 -20.74 -13.22
C ASP A 96 -30.17 -19.69 -12.24
N GLY A 97 -29.66 -19.64 -11.01
CA GLY A 97 -30.11 -18.70 -10.00
C GLY A 97 -29.02 -18.38 -8.97
N PRO A 98 -29.22 -17.36 -8.14
CA PRO A 98 -28.26 -16.96 -7.15
C PRO A 98 -28.09 -18.00 -6.04
N LEU A 99 -26.82 -18.23 -5.61
CA LEU A 99 -26.53 -19.03 -4.42
C LEU A 99 -26.86 -18.24 -3.16
N LYS A 100 -27.31 -18.93 -2.15
CA LYS A 100 -27.49 -18.37 -0.82
C LYS A 100 -26.17 -18.36 -0.08
N ILE A 101 -25.64 -17.19 0.16
CA ILE A 101 -24.34 -17.03 0.84
C ILE A 101 -24.56 -17.10 2.35
N ASP A 102 -24.60 -18.30 2.91
CA ASP A 102 -24.78 -18.52 4.34
C ASP A 102 -23.64 -19.34 4.99
N GLY A 103 -22.73 -19.86 4.17
CA GLY A 103 -21.57 -20.65 4.59
C GLY A 103 -21.87 -22.15 4.66
N GLN A 104 -23.00 -22.61 4.17
CA GLN A 104 -23.36 -24.03 4.10
C GLN A 104 -23.33 -24.46 2.64
N LEU A 105 -22.60 -25.52 2.31
CA LEU A 105 -22.52 -26.06 0.95
C LEU A 105 -23.57 -27.18 0.81
N ASP A 106 -24.84 -26.81 0.95
CA ASP A 106 -25.98 -27.76 0.95
C ASP A 106 -26.86 -27.64 -0.29
N GLU A 107 -26.61 -26.67 -1.19
CA GLU A 107 -27.32 -26.59 -2.45
C GLU A 107 -26.94 -27.76 -3.39
N GLU A 108 -27.92 -28.20 -4.20
CA GLU A 108 -27.79 -29.32 -5.10
C GLU A 108 -26.58 -29.20 -6.06
N VAL A 109 -26.18 -27.99 -6.42
CA VAL A 109 -25.02 -27.75 -7.32
C VAL A 109 -23.73 -28.30 -6.74
N TYR A 110 -23.55 -28.27 -5.42
CA TYR A 110 -22.33 -28.83 -4.77
C TYR A 110 -22.28 -30.35 -4.76
N LEU A 111 -23.46 -31.01 -4.93
CA LEU A 111 -23.53 -32.45 -5.06
C LEU A 111 -23.31 -32.91 -6.51
N ASN A 112 -23.73 -32.08 -7.47
CA ASN A 112 -23.74 -32.45 -8.88
C ASN A 112 -22.42 -32.04 -9.60
N VAL A 113 -21.67 -31.08 -9.07
CA VAL A 113 -20.42 -30.58 -9.64
C VAL A 113 -19.25 -30.97 -8.73
N PRO A 114 -18.27 -31.74 -9.22
CA PRO A 114 -17.10 -32.07 -8.40
C PRO A 114 -16.28 -30.83 -8.07
N GLY A 115 -15.69 -30.79 -6.87
CA GLY A 115 -14.76 -29.73 -6.46
C GLY A 115 -13.39 -29.93 -7.10
N ALA A 116 -12.70 -28.83 -7.39
CA ALA A 116 -11.28 -28.85 -7.77
C ALA A 116 -10.42 -29.03 -6.52
N GLY A 117 -9.70 -30.13 -6.43
CA GLY A 117 -8.85 -30.51 -5.29
C GLY A 117 -7.36 -30.58 -5.62
N ASP A 118 -6.64 -31.46 -4.94
CA ASP A 118 -5.24 -31.79 -5.18
C ASP A 118 -4.32 -30.56 -5.09
N PHE A 119 -4.41 -29.82 -4.00
CA PHE A 119 -3.57 -28.67 -3.75
C PHE A 119 -2.10 -29.10 -3.58
N ILE A 120 -1.19 -28.30 -4.14
CA ILE A 120 0.24 -28.53 -4.13
C ILE A 120 0.88 -27.69 -3.02
N MET A 121 1.64 -28.33 -2.15
CA MET A 121 2.31 -27.70 -1.03
C MET A 121 3.44 -26.78 -1.51
N GLN A 122 3.49 -25.58 -0.98
CA GLN A 122 4.62 -24.66 -1.09
C GLN A 122 5.52 -24.78 0.15
N GLU A 123 4.93 -24.77 1.33
CA GLU A 123 5.61 -24.90 2.62
C GLU A 123 4.92 -25.98 3.45
N PRO A 124 5.64 -26.80 4.21
CA PRO A 124 7.11 -26.84 4.37
C PRO A 124 7.84 -27.63 3.26
N ARG A 125 7.16 -28.40 2.41
CA ARG A 125 7.77 -29.26 1.37
C ARG A 125 7.23 -28.91 0.00
N GLU A 126 8.01 -28.13 -0.74
CA GLU A 126 7.61 -27.67 -2.09
C GLU A 126 7.38 -28.85 -3.03
N GLY A 127 6.22 -28.87 -3.67
CA GLY A 127 5.84 -29.86 -4.67
C GLY A 127 5.11 -31.09 -4.12
N ASP A 128 5.08 -31.31 -2.81
CA ASP A 128 4.29 -32.40 -2.21
C ASP A 128 2.79 -32.08 -2.29
N GLN A 129 1.96 -33.10 -2.10
CA GLN A 129 0.52 -32.94 -1.89
C GLN A 129 0.25 -32.24 -0.55
N ALA A 130 -0.77 -31.38 -0.50
CA ALA A 130 -1.25 -30.81 0.74
C ALA A 130 -1.71 -31.91 1.70
N THR A 131 -1.40 -31.76 3.00
CA THR A 131 -1.76 -32.78 4.00
C THR A 131 -3.19 -32.65 4.50
N GLU A 132 -3.84 -31.49 4.28
CA GLU A 132 -5.26 -31.27 4.55
C GLU A 132 -5.98 -31.01 3.22
N GLN A 133 -7.01 -31.77 2.95
CA GLN A 133 -7.77 -31.69 1.71
C GLN A 133 -8.48 -30.33 1.61
N THR A 134 -8.52 -29.80 0.39
CA THR A 134 -9.26 -28.59 0.05
C THR A 134 -9.93 -28.81 -1.29
N GLU A 135 -11.24 -28.58 -1.36
CA GLU A 135 -12.00 -28.57 -2.59
C GLU A 135 -12.53 -27.16 -2.85
N THR A 136 -12.50 -26.73 -4.11
CA THR A 136 -12.95 -25.40 -4.52
C THR A 136 -13.86 -25.49 -5.74
N TRP A 137 -14.84 -24.60 -5.78
CA TRP A 137 -15.79 -24.45 -6.88
C TRP A 137 -15.79 -23.03 -7.40
N VAL A 138 -16.01 -22.87 -8.69
CA VAL A 138 -16.24 -21.59 -9.35
C VAL A 138 -17.55 -21.68 -10.12
N PHE A 139 -18.54 -20.93 -9.66
CA PHE A 139 -19.84 -20.80 -10.30
C PHE A 139 -20.06 -19.37 -10.76
N PHE A 140 -20.99 -19.17 -11.66
CA PHE A 140 -21.42 -17.81 -12.05
C PHE A 140 -22.86 -17.79 -12.53
N ASP A 141 -23.51 -16.65 -12.32
CA ASP A 141 -24.80 -16.32 -12.92
C ASP A 141 -24.69 -15.06 -13.78
N SER A 142 -25.77 -14.34 -14.01
CA SER A 142 -25.77 -13.08 -14.77
C SER A 142 -25.20 -11.89 -14.01
N GLU A 143 -25.04 -11.97 -12.68
CA GLU A 143 -24.64 -10.84 -11.83
C GLU A 143 -23.34 -11.08 -11.08
N ASN A 144 -23.07 -12.31 -10.66
CA ASN A 144 -22.03 -12.65 -9.72
C ASN A 144 -21.12 -13.78 -10.21
N LEU A 145 -19.87 -13.70 -9.81
CA LEU A 145 -18.95 -14.82 -9.70
C LEU A 145 -19.04 -15.38 -8.28
N TYR A 146 -19.27 -16.69 -8.15
CA TYR A 146 -19.30 -17.37 -6.87
C TYR A 146 -18.07 -18.23 -6.71
N ILE A 147 -17.45 -18.13 -5.54
CA ILE A 147 -16.33 -18.97 -5.12
C ILE A 147 -16.75 -19.71 -3.86
N ALA A 148 -16.72 -21.03 -3.92
CA ALA A 148 -16.98 -21.85 -2.75
C ALA A 148 -15.76 -22.74 -2.43
N ALA A 149 -15.61 -23.10 -1.17
CA ALA A 149 -14.58 -24.05 -0.76
C ALA A 149 -15.01 -24.88 0.45
N ARG A 150 -14.56 -26.14 0.45
CA ARG A 150 -14.61 -27.04 1.59
C ARG A 150 -13.18 -27.35 2.00
N CYS A 151 -12.86 -27.05 3.24
CA CYS A 151 -11.53 -27.09 3.81
C CYS A 151 -11.52 -28.08 4.96
N TRP A 152 -11.03 -29.32 4.74
CA TRP A 152 -10.86 -30.30 5.80
C TRP A 152 -9.69 -29.96 6.69
N ASP A 153 -9.74 -30.44 7.90
CA ASP A 153 -8.67 -30.32 8.88
C ASP A 153 -8.78 -31.43 9.92
N ALA A 154 -7.72 -32.18 10.10
CA ALA A 154 -7.67 -33.28 11.05
C ALA A 154 -7.72 -32.82 12.52
N HIS A 155 -7.46 -31.53 12.78
CA HIS A 155 -7.36 -30.95 14.13
C HIS A 155 -8.10 -29.62 14.26
N PRO A 156 -9.44 -29.59 14.12
CA PRO A 156 -10.21 -28.34 14.23
C PRO A 156 -10.03 -27.59 15.56
N GLU A 157 -9.69 -28.31 16.63
CA GLU A 157 -9.41 -27.74 17.96
C GLU A 157 -8.14 -26.88 18.01
N ARG A 158 -7.26 -27.02 17.01
CA ARG A 158 -5.99 -26.29 16.88
C ARG A 158 -6.09 -25.06 15.98
N TRP A 159 -7.22 -24.79 15.40
CA TRP A 159 -7.38 -23.65 14.48
C TRP A 159 -6.98 -22.35 15.11
N VAL A 160 -6.19 -21.57 14.37
CA VAL A 160 -5.85 -20.22 14.71
C VAL A 160 -6.87 -19.27 14.12
N MET A 161 -7.70 -18.66 14.95
CA MET A 161 -8.80 -17.77 14.58
C MET A 161 -8.78 -16.55 15.48
N THR A 162 -7.87 -15.62 15.22
CA THR A 162 -7.62 -14.47 16.10
C THR A 162 -7.93 -13.14 15.45
N GLU A 163 -8.29 -13.11 14.16
CA GLU A 163 -8.50 -11.87 13.42
C GLU A 163 -9.87 -11.84 12.72
N LEU A 164 -10.62 -10.76 12.95
CA LEU A 164 -11.93 -10.52 12.33
C LEU A 164 -12.02 -9.15 11.64
N ARG A 165 -11.03 -8.29 11.83
CA ARG A 165 -11.02 -6.93 11.23
C ARG A 165 -10.99 -7.00 9.72
N HIS A 166 -11.80 -6.17 9.07
CA HIS A 166 -11.76 -5.96 7.62
C HIS A 166 -10.39 -5.41 7.20
N ASP A 167 -9.82 -5.93 6.13
CA ASP A 167 -8.53 -5.54 5.53
C ASP A 167 -7.30 -5.68 6.44
N ASN A 168 -7.39 -6.45 7.50
CA ASN A 168 -6.23 -6.66 8.36
C ASN A 168 -5.28 -7.70 7.79
N ASN A 169 -4.00 -7.34 7.71
CA ASN A 169 -2.95 -8.23 7.22
C ASN A 169 -2.77 -9.48 8.08
N ASN A 170 -3.12 -9.43 9.38
CA ASN A 170 -2.98 -10.58 10.29
C ASN A 170 -3.92 -11.74 9.96
N ILE A 171 -4.87 -11.59 9.03
CA ILE A 171 -5.66 -12.73 8.51
C ILE A 171 -4.74 -13.83 7.96
N ILE A 172 -3.57 -13.49 7.43
CA ILE A 172 -2.59 -14.45 6.92
C ILE A 172 -2.03 -15.37 8.01
N ASP A 173 -2.08 -14.92 9.27
CA ASP A 173 -1.64 -15.67 10.43
C ASP A 173 -2.75 -16.50 11.10
N ASN A 174 -3.87 -16.64 10.41
CA ASN A 174 -5.01 -17.49 10.77
C ASN A 174 -5.11 -18.68 9.80
N GLU A 175 -5.94 -19.67 10.15
CA GLU A 175 -6.53 -20.55 9.13
C GLU A 175 -7.18 -19.68 8.07
N ASN A 176 -6.82 -19.83 6.80
CA ASN A 176 -7.42 -18.96 5.78
C ASN A 176 -7.41 -19.58 4.39
N LEU A 177 -8.35 -19.11 3.57
CA LEU A 177 -8.42 -19.35 2.14
C LEU A 177 -8.32 -18.03 1.41
N SER A 178 -7.56 -18.02 0.34
CA SER A 178 -7.42 -16.88 -0.55
C SER A 178 -7.62 -17.28 -1.99
N VAL A 179 -8.20 -16.37 -2.78
CA VAL A 179 -8.28 -16.50 -4.24
C VAL A 179 -7.71 -15.26 -4.92
N ALA A 180 -6.95 -15.46 -5.97
CA ALA A 180 -6.47 -14.41 -6.86
C ALA A 180 -7.05 -14.61 -8.26
N LEU A 181 -7.54 -13.53 -8.86
CA LEU A 181 -8.19 -13.49 -10.17
C LEU A 181 -7.43 -12.55 -11.09
N ASP A 182 -6.88 -13.07 -12.19
CA ASP A 182 -6.36 -12.27 -13.30
C ASP A 182 -7.45 -12.17 -14.38
N THR A 183 -8.28 -11.16 -14.25
CA THR A 183 -9.47 -10.97 -15.08
C THR A 183 -9.17 -10.44 -16.49
N PHE A 184 -7.96 -9.96 -16.71
CA PHE A 184 -7.47 -9.55 -18.02
C PHE A 184 -6.64 -10.63 -18.73
N HIS A 185 -6.34 -11.71 -18.03
CA HIS A 185 -5.46 -12.78 -18.49
C HIS A 185 -4.14 -12.23 -19.07
N ASP A 186 -3.58 -11.24 -18.35
CA ASP A 186 -2.32 -10.60 -18.71
C ASP A 186 -1.12 -11.18 -17.94
N ARG A 187 -1.38 -12.11 -17.00
CA ARG A 187 -0.41 -12.80 -16.17
C ARG A 187 0.42 -11.85 -15.28
N ARG A 188 -0.16 -10.70 -14.92
CA ARG A 188 0.55 -9.63 -14.19
C ARG A 188 -0.30 -8.91 -13.17
N ASN A 189 -1.56 -8.67 -13.48
CA ASN A 189 -2.46 -7.84 -12.70
C ASN A 189 -3.67 -8.66 -12.26
N GLY A 190 -4.29 -8.26 -11.16
CA GLY A 190 -5.49 -8.97 -10.72
C GLY A 190 -6.05 -8.46 -9.41
N PHE A 191 -7.03 -9.20 -8.94
CA PHE A 191 -7.75 -8.97 -7.70
C PHE A 191 -7.53 -10.15 -6.77
N PHE A 192 -7.52 -9.88 -5.49
CA PHE A 192 -7.30 -10.84 -4.43
C PHE A 192 -8.38 -10.74 -3.38
N PHE A 193 -8.91 -11.89 -2.95
CA PHE A 193 -9.90 -12.00 -1.90
C PHE A 193 -9.44 -13.05 -0.90
N GLN A 194 -9.62 -12.78 0.40
CA GLN A 194 -9.20 -13.67 1.47
C GLN A 194 -10.22 -13.66 2.60
N THR A 195 -10.43 -14.84 3.17
CA THR A 195 -11.26 -15.03 4.37
C THR A 195 -10.66 -16.09 5.27
N ASN A 196 -11.20 -16.20 6.49
CA ASN A 196 -10.88 -17.20 7.50
C ASN A 196 -12.17 -17.86 8.04
N PRO A 197 -12.10 -18.86 8.93
CA PRO A 197 -13.29 -19.52 9.49
C PRO A 197 -14.21 -18.62 10.30
N LEU A 198 -13.85 -17.35 10.55
CA LEU A 198 -14.70 -16.35 11.19
C LEU A 198 -15.46 -15.49 10.18
N GLY A 199 -15.17 -15.62 8.88
CA GLY A 199 -15.76 -14.78 7.84
C GLY A 199 -15.18 -13.38 7.77
N ALA A 200 -13.91 -13.20 8.14
CA ALA A 200 -13.20 -11.92 7.95
C ALA A 200 -13.08 -11.59 6.46
N LEU A 201 -13.20 -10.31 6.10
CA LEU A 201 -13.06 -9.82 4.73
C LEU A 201 -11.70 -9.18 4.54
N ARG A 202 -11.05 -9.51 3.45
CA ARG A 202 -9.87 -8.82 2.97
C ARG A 202 -9.80 -8.88 1.46
N GLU A 203 -9.73 -7.74 0.83
CA GLU A 203 -9.56 -7.62 -0.62
C GLU A 203 -8.40 -6.71 -0.98
N GLN A 204 -7.78 -6.97 -2.11
CA GLN A 204 -6.64 -6.21 -2.62
C GLN A 204 -6.63 -6.25 -4.14
N ALA A 205 -6.07 -5.21 -4.76
CA ALA A 205 -5.66 -5.27 -6.16
C ALA A 205 -4.14 -5.38 -6.24
N PHE A 206 -3.63 -6.10 -7.22
CA PHE A 206 -2.19 -6.19 -7.44
C PHE A 206 -1.84 -5.88 -8.90
N THR A 207 -0.68 -5.28 -9.08
CA THR A 207 -0.13 -4.94 -10.39
C THR A 207 1.32 -5.38 -10.50
N ASP A 208 1.72 -5.83 -11.70
CA ASP A 208 3.07 -6.31 -11.98
C ASP A 208 3.53 -7.42 -11.01
N GLU A 209 2.61 -8.23 -10.48
CA GLU A 209 2.84 -9.35 -9.54
C GLU A 209 3.48 -8.98 -8.20
N VAL A 210 3.86 -7.74 -7.99
CA VAL A 210 4.63 -7.29 -6.80
C VAL A 210 4.05 -6.04 -6.14
N ASN A 211 3.31 -5.23 -6.85
CA ASN A 211 2.72 -4.01 -6.33
C ASN A 211 1.31 -4.30 -5.81
N ILE A 212 1.18 -4.51 -4.52
CA ILE A 212 -0.08 -4.82 -3.85
C ILE A 212 -0.69 -3.52 -3.35
N ASN A 213 -1.93 -3.23 -3.76
CA ASN A 213 -2.74 -2.16 -3.22
C ASN A 213 -3.72 -2.73 -2.19
N SER A 214 -3.35 -2.65 -0.92
CA SER A 214 -4.17 -3.11 0.21
C SER A 214 -5.32 -2.15 0.56
N ASN A 215 -5.38 -1.00 -0.11
CA ASN A 215 -6.44 -0.01 0.10
C ASN A 215 -7.46 -0.02 -1.04
N TRP A 216 -7.34 -0.96 -1.97
CA TRP A 216 -8.39 -1.20 -2.96
C TRP A 216 -9.56 -1.89 -2.25
N ASN A 217 -10.71 -1.28 -2.31
CA ASN A 217 -11.90 -1.72 -1.62
C ASN A 217 -13.03 -1.94 -2.64
N THR A 218 -13.78 -3.02 -2.49
CA THR A 218 -14.90 -3.33 -3.37
C THR A 218 -16.05 -3.99 -2.61
N VAL A 219 -17.22 -4.05 -3.23
CA VAL A 219 -18.37 -4.71 -2.62
C VAL A 219 -18.39 -6.19 -3.00
N TRP A 220 -18.31 -7.04 -2.01
CA TRP A 220 -18.47 -8.50 -2.13
C TRP A 220 -19.04 -9.07 -0.84
N GLN A 221 -19.43 -10.33 -0.89
CA GLN A 221 -19.98 -11.02 0.26
C GLN A 221 -19.19 -12.28 0.53
N VAL A 222 -19.03 -12.64 1.80
CA VAL A 222 -18.46 -13.91 2.22
C VAL A 222 -19.13 -14.39 3.48
N LYS A 223 -19.33 -15.69 3.57
CA LYS A 223 -19.70 -16.42 4.77
C LYS A 223 -18.82 -17.65 4.90
N SER A 224 -18.50 -17.96 6.14
CA SER A 224 -17.81 -19.19 6.50
C SER A 224 -18.71 -20.01 7.42
N GLY A 225 -18.81 -21.29 7.14
CA GLY A 225 -19.50 -22.28 7.95
C GLY A 225 -18.53 -23.28 8.57
N ARG A 226 -19.08 -24.21 9.34
CA ARG A 226 -18.33 -25.32 9.96
C ARG A 226 -19.07 -26.62 9.74
N PHE A 227 -18.30 -27.67 9.53
CA PHE A 227 -18.79 -29.04 9.49
C PHE A 227 -17.88 -29.96 10.32
N GLU A 228 -18.29 -31.19 10.53
CA GLU A 228 -17.43 -32.17 11.23
C GLU A 228 -16.16 -32.42 10.41
N GLY A 229 -15.00 -32.07 10.98
CA GLY A 229 -13.69 -32.23 10.33
C GLY A 229 -13.27 -31.06 9.42
N GLY A 230 -13.95 -29.87 9.50
CA GLY A 230 -13.49 -28.75 8.69
C GLY A 230 -14.37 -27.50 8.70
N TRP A 231 -14.13 -26.65 7.72
CA TRP A 231 -14.89 -25.42 7.53
C TRP A 231 -15.15 -25.17 6.04
N THR A 232 -16.16 -24.36 5.78
CA THR A 232 -16.63 -24.01 4.46
C THR A 232 -16.53 -22.52 4.21
N VAL A 233 -16.48 -22.14 2.94
CA VAL A 233 -16.51 -20.76 2.48
C VAL A 233 -17.46 -20.63 1.32
N GLU A 234 -18.25 -19.58 1.33
CA GLU A 234 -18.99 -19.08 0.17
C GLU A 234 -18.73 -17.61 -0.03
N MET A 235 -18.36 -17.24 -1.25
CA MET A 235 -18.12 -15.86 -1.67
C MET A 235 -19.03 -15.54 -2.86
N ALA A 236 -19.66 -14.37 -2.85
CA ALA A 236 -20.30 -13.78 -4.02
C ALA A 236 -19.59 -12.47 -4.37
N ILE A 237 -19.03 -12.43 -5.56
CA ILE A 237 -18.28 -11.30 -6.09
C ILE A 237 -19.05 -10.74 -7.29
N PRO A 238 -19.78 -9.62 -7.15
CA PRO A 238 -20.52 -9.04 -8.27
C PRO A 238 -19.59 -8.69 -9.42
N PHE A 239 -19.96 -9.00 -10.66
CA PHE A 239 -19.18 -8.62 -11.84
C PHE A 239 -18.93 -7.11 -11.91
N LYS A 240 -19.82 -6.28 -11.37
CA LYS A 240 -19.64 -4.82 -11.20
C LYS A 240 -18.49 -4.45 -10.28
N SER A 241 -18.05 -5.36 -9.41
CA SER A 241 -16.92 -5.16 -8.50
C SER A 241 -15.57 -5.49 -9.13
N LEU A 242 -15.58 -6.14 -10.29
CA LEU A 242 -14.39 -6.56 -11.04
C LEU A 242 -14.27 -5.79 -12.34
N ARG A 243 -13.07 -5.75 -12.88
CA ARG A 243 -12.78 -5.22 -14.20
C ARG A 243 -12.25 -6.33 -15.07
N TYR A 244 -12.77 -6.47 -16.28
CA TYR A 244 -12.44 -7.54 -17.19
C TYR A 244 -12.57 -7.12 -18.65
N ARG A 245 -12.12 -7.96 -19.60
CA ARG A 245 -12.23 -7.70 -21.03
C ARG A 245 -13.57 -8.12 -21.56
N GLY A 246 -14.29 -7.24 -22.21
CA GLY A 246 -15.46 -7.58 -23.00
C GLY A 246 -16.64 -8.14 -22.20
N SER A 247 -17.65 -8.56 -22.92
CA SER A 247 -18.80 -9.35 -22.46
C SER A 247 -18.80 -10.69 -23.17
N GLY A 248 -19.54 -11.66 -22.66
CA GLY A 248 -19.58 -13.01 -23.20
C GLY A 248 -18.45 -13.90 -22.70
N PRO A 249 -18.01 -14.88 -23.52
CA PRO A 249 -16.99 -15.83 -23.10
C PRO A 249 -15.66 -15.16 -22.69
N GLN A 250 -15.12 -15.58 -21.54
CA GLN A 250 -13.89 -15.06 -20.95
C GLN A 250 -12.90 -16.19 -20.72
N VAL A 251 -11.61 -15.82 -20.74
CA VAL A 251 -10.53 -16.62 -20.17
C VAL A 251 -9.82 -15.76 -19.15
N TRP A 252 -9.80 -16.23 -17.88
CA TRP A 252 -9.13 -15.55 -16.78
C TRP A 252 -7.96 -16.38 -16.23
N GLY A 253 -7.16 -15.80 -15.37
CA GLY A 253 -6.27 -16.53 -14.48
C GLY A 253 -6.92 -16.68 -13.10
N ILE A 254 -6.75 -17.84 -12.46
CA ILE A 254 -7.23 -18.09 -11.10
C ILE A 254 -6.19 -18.89 -10.31
N ASN A 255 -5.97 -18.52 -9.04
CA ASN A 255 -5.24 -19.38 -8.12
C ASN A 255 -5.87 -19.32 -6.73
N PHE A 256 -5.83 -20.44 -6.05
CA PHE A 256 -6.23 -20.54 -4.65
C PHE A 256 -5.02 -20.81 -3.78
N ARG A 257 -5.04 -20.27 -2.55
CA ARG A 257 -4.06 -20.57 -1.51
C ARG A 257 -4.79 -20.93 -0.23
N ARG A 258 -4.48 -22.08 0.33
CA ARG A 258 -4.87 -22.52 1.66
C ARG A 258 -3.68 -22.37 2.61
N ILE A 259 -3.92 -21.80 3.80
CA ILE A 259 -2.97 -21.84 4.92
C ILE A 259 -3.58 -22.61 6.06
N VAL A 260 -2.92 -23.68 6.48
CA VAL A 260 -3.20 -24.44 7.71
C VAL A 260 -2.20 -23.98 8.76
N LYS A 261 -2.62 -22.98 9.55
CA LYS A 261 -1.68 -22.17 10.34
C LYS A 261 -1.07 -22.91 11.52
N TRP A 262 -1.83 -23.79 12.17
CA TRP A 262 -1.34 -24.50 13.34
C TRP A 262 -0.12 -25.40 13.02
N LYS A 263 0.05 -25.82 11.78
CA LYS A 263 1.22 -26.60 11.31
C LYS A 263 2.07 -25.85 10.27
N ASN A 264 1.80 -24.56 10.05
CA ASN A 264 2.50 -23.69 9.09
C ASN A 264 2.59 -24.28 7.67
N GLU A 265 1.55 -24.97 7.23
CA GLU A 265 1.44 -25.48 5.88
C GLU A 265 0.78 -24.43 4.98
N THR A 266 1.37 -24.22 3.81
CA THR A 266 0.81 -23.38 2.75
C THR A 266 0.74 -24.18 1.48
N SER A 267 -0.44 -24.29 0.87
CA SER A 267 -0.68 -25.00 -0.37
C SER A 267 -1.46 -24.12 -1.37
N PHE A 268 -1.31 -24.43 -2.64
CA PHE A 268 -1.93 -23.73 -3.76
C PHE A 268 -2.60 -24.70 -4.71
N LEU A 269 -3.57 -24.19 -5.49
CA LEU A 269 -4.17 -24.97 -6.57
C LEU A 269 -3.14 -25.34 -7.63
N THR A 270 -2.13 -24.51 -7.88
CA THR A 270 -1.04 -24.74 -8.85
C THR A 270 0.32 -24.82 -8.14
N GLY A 271 1.35 -25.30 -8.84
CA GLY A 271 2.72 -25.31 -8.31
C GLY A 271 3.32 -23.90 -8.20
N VAL A 272 3.42 -23.38 -6.99
CA VAL A 272 3.99 -22.05 -6.70
C VAL A 272 5.35 -22.19 -6.00
N PRO A 273 6.44 -21.66 -6.58
CA PRO A 273 7.77 -21.76 -5.98
C PRO A 273 7.86 -21.15 -4.58
N ARG A 274 8.55 -21.84 -3.69
CA ARG A 274 8.79 -21.41 -2.29
C ARG A 274 9.49 -20.05 -2.19
N ALA A 275 10.35 -19.73 -3.18
CA ALA A 275 11.03 -18.43 -3.24
C ALA A 275 10.09 -17.22 -3.24
N TYR A 276 8.82 -17.40 -3.61
CA TYR A 276 7.82 -16.34 -3.60
C TYR A 276 7.14 -16.14 -2.24
N GLY A 277 7.32 -17.10 -1.29
CA GLY A 277 6.72 -17.04 0.04
C GLY A 277 5.21 -16.80 0.01
N HIS A 278 4.70 -16.12 1.02
CA HIS A 278 3.27 -15.79 1.10
C HIS A 278 2.76 -14.94 -0.08
N ASN A 279 3.64 -14.18 -0.74
CA ASN A 279 3.29 -13.37 -1.90
C ASN A 279 3.15 -14.19 -3.18
N GLY A 280 3.35 -15.51 -3.12
CA GLY A 280 3.15 -16.42 -4.25
C GLY A 280 1.75 -16.35 -4.85
N ILE A 281 0.71 -16.04 -4.06
CA ILE A 281 -0.66 -15.88 -4.55
C ILE A 281 -0.81 -14.72 -5.56
N PHE A 282 0.02 -13.69 -5.46
CA PHE A 282 0.01 -12.54 -6.38
C PHE A 282 0.81 -12.80 -7.69
N ARG A 283 1.42 -13.99 -7.82
CA ARG A 283 2.13 -14.40 -9.03
C ARG A 283 1.15 -14.91 -10.08
N ALA A 284 0.48 -13.99 -10.77
CA ALA A 284 -0.49 -14.29 -11.81
C ALA A 284 0.10 -15.20 -12.93
N SER A 285 1.42 -15.13 -13.14
CA SER A 285 2.14 -16.00 -14.07
C SER A 285 2.15 -17.48 -13.67
N THR A 286 1.82 -17.81 -12.41
CA THR A 286 1.68 -19.20 -11.92
C THR A 286 0.22 -19.64 -11.78
N ALA A 287 -0.74 -18.76 -12.05
CA ALA A 287 -2.17 -19.05 -11.92
C ALA A 287 -2.64 -20.09 -12.94
N ALA A 288 -3.63 -20.88 -12.56
CA ALA A 288 -4.40 -21.72 -13.48
C ALA A 288 -5.15 -20.86 -14.51
N THR A 289 -5.51 -21.43 -15.62
CA THR A 289 -6.39 -20.79 -16.60
C THR A 289 -7.83 -21.13 -16.27
N LEU A 290 -8.70 -20.14 -16.08
CA LEU A 290 -10.13 -20.29 -15.89
C LEU A 290 -10.85 -20.11 -17.21
N VAL A 291 -11.60 -21.13 -17.62
CA VAL A 291 -12.35 -21.19 -18.88
C VAL A 291 -13.85 -21.36 -18.63
N ASP A 292 -14.67 -21.30 -19.69
CA ASP A 292 -16.13 -21.46 -19.68
C ASP A 292 -16.85 -20.43 -18.77
N LEU A 293 -16.23 -19.31 -18.49
CA LEU A 293 -16.82 -18.18 -17.81
C LEU A 293 -17.46 -17.23 -18.83
N GLU A 294 -18.69 -16.83 -18.58
CA GLU A 294 -19.36 -15.78 -19.35
C GLU A 294 -19.67 -14.59 -18.48
N THR A 295 -19.30 -13.42 -18.93
CA THR A 295 -19.57 -12.18 -18.22
C THR A 295 -20.69 -11.37 -18.87
N PRO A 296 -21.53 -10.69 -18.09
CA PRO A 296 -22.63 -9.87 -18.61
C PRO A 296 -22.12 -8.72 -19.48
N ALA A 297 -23.01 -8.19 -20.32
CA ALA A 297 -22.78 -6.89 -20.92
C ALA A 297 -22.67 -5.86 -19.79
N GLN A 298 -21.56 -5.12 -19.75
CA GLN A 298 -21.34 -4.13 -18.68
C GLN A 298 -22.40 -3.04 -18.74
N SER A 299 -23.12 -2.86 -17.63
CA SER A 299 -23.89 -1.63 -17.35
C SER A 299 -22.92 -0.46 -17.09
N MET A 300 -23.41 0.76 -17.19
CA MET A 300 -22.65 1.95 -16.80
C MET A 300 -22.11 1.77 -15.37
N ASN A 301 -20.80 1.77 -15.20
CA ASN A 301 -20.20 1.65 -13.87
C ASN A 301 -20.02 3.07 -13.30
N LEU A 302 -21.10 3.60 -12.78
CA LEU A 302 -21.16 4.92 -12.17
C LEU A 302 -21.32 4.76 -10.66
N GLU A 303 -20.35 5.29 -9.91
CA GLU A 303 -20.44 5.37 -8.45
C GLU A 303 -20.44 6.83 -8.01
N LEU A 304 -21.32 7.16 -7.08
CA LEU A 304 -21.36 8.44 -6.40
C LEU A 304 -21.29 8.18 -4.89
N LYS A 305 -20.33 8.81 -4.21
CA LYS A 305 -20.12 8.68 -2.76
C LYS A 305 -20.21 10.06 -2.08
N PRO A 306 -21.42 10.62 -1.86
CA PRO A 306 -21.58 11.82 -1.06
C PRO A 306 -21.20 11.55 0.39
N TYR A 307 -20.69 12.59 1.07
CA TYR A 307 -20.42 12.56 2.49
C TYR A 307 -20.83 13.86 3.17
N ALA A 308 -21.11 13.76 4.46
CA ALA A 308 -21.29 14.89 5.37
C ALA A 308 -20.48 14.64 6.64
N VAL A 309 -19.83 15.69 7.13
CA VAL A 309 -19.04 15.65 8.37
C VAL A 309 -19.37 16.86 9.23
N SER A 310 -19.45 16.61 10.53
CA SER A 310 -19.55 17.66 11.55
C SER A 310 -18.47 17.46 12.59
N SER A 311 -17.83 18.51 13.06
CA SER A 311 -16.85 18.40 14.13
C SER A 311 -16.97 19.54 15.13
N LEU A 312 -16.59 19.21 16.36
CA LEU A 312 -16.46 20.12 17.51
C LEU A 312 -15.00 20.09 17.95
N THR A 313 -14.30 21.21 17.76
CA THR A 313 -12.85 21.29 18.02
C THR A 313 -12.53 22.35 19.05
N THR A 314 -11.66 21.98 19.98
CA THR A 314 -10.99 22.88 20.92
C THR A 314 -9.50 22.85 20.61
N ASP A 315 -8.85 23.99 20.52
CA ASP A 315 -7.41 24.09 20.29
C ASP A 315 -6.84 25.28 21.06
N TYR A 316 -6.11 24.97 22.12
CA TYR A 316 -5.44 25.96 22.98
C TYR A 316 -4.00 26.24 22.51
N ALA A 317 -3.43 25.44 21.61
CA ALA A 317 -2.14 25.67 21.00
C ALA A 317 -2.20 26.56 19.75
N ALA A 318 -3.39 26.84 19.23
CA ALA A 318 -3.57 27.73 18.11
C ALA A 318 -3.09 29.15 18.44
N ALA A 319 -2.61 29.91 17.43
CA ALA A 319 -2.19 31.30 17.60
C ALA A 319 -3.30 32.19 18.22
N ALA A 320 -4.58 31.86 17.98
CA ALA A 320 -5.75 32.39 18.68
C ALA A 320 -6.50 31.18 19.28
N PRO A 321 -6.29 30.87 20.59
CA PRO A 321 -6.94 29.75 21.24
C PRO A 321 -8.45 29.80 21.18
N PHE A 322 -9.09 28.63 20.97
CA PHE A 322 -10.55 28.55 20.93
C PHE A 322 -11.06 27.24 21.55
N SER A 323 -12.30 27.27 21.97
CA SER A 323 -12.98 26.15 22.60
C SER A 323 -14.31 25.86 21.89
N ASN A 324 -14.58 24.58 21.70
CA ASN A 324 -15.83 24.04 21.15
C ASN A 324 -16.28 24.72 19.84
N ARG A 325 -15.32 25.01 18.94
CA ARG A 325 -15.65 25.54 17.61
C ARG A 325 -16.33 24.47 16.79
N PHE A 326 -17.58 24.73 16.43
CA PHE A 326 -18.34 23.84 15.57
C PHE A 326 -17.97 24.09 14.09
N SER A 327 -17.75 23.02 13.35
CA SER A 327 -17.58 23.04 11.90
C SER A 327 -18.43 21.98 11.24
N ARG A 328 -18.84 22.26 10.02
CA ARG A 328 -19.58 21.33 9.15
C ARG A 328 -18.99 21.38 7.75
N ASN A 329 -18.91 20.26 7.12
CA ASN A 329 -18.44 20.14 5.75
C ASN A 329 -19.20 19.04 5.02
N ALA A 330 -19.32 19.17 3.70
CA ALA A 330 -19.90 18.16 2.83
C ALA A 330 -19.16 18.14 1.50
N GLY A 331 -19.08 17.01 0.90
CA GLY A 331 -18.43 16.81 -0.38
C GLY A 331 -18.91 15.52 -1.03
N PHE A 332 -18.31 15.19 -2.14
CA PHE A 332 -18.61 13.94 -2.81
C PHE A 332 -17.42 13.46 -3.64
N ASP A 333 -17.34 12.16 -3.77
CA ASP A 333 -16.49 11.46 -4.72
C ASP A 333 -17.37 10.88 -5.83
N PHE A 334 -16.88 10.98 -7.05
CA PHE A 334 -17.53 10.50 -8.25
C PHE A 334 -16.57 9.57 -8.99
N LYS A 335 -17.03 8.40 -9.40
CA LYS A 335 -16.25 7.45 -10.16
C LYS A 335 -17.03 6.99 -11.37
N TYR A 336 -16.40 7.03 -12.53
CA TYR A 336 -16.99 6.60 -13.78
C TYR A 336 -16.05 5.77 -14.62
N GLY A 337 -16.51 4.61 -15.03
CA GLY A 337 -15.80 3.78 -16.01
C GLY A 337 -15.92 4.34 -17.42
N LEU A 338 -14.93 5.11 -17.88
CA LEU A 338 -14.90 5.63 -19.26
C LEU A 338 -14.80 4.50 -20.28
N THR A 339 -14.03 3.48 -19.94
CA THR A 339 -13.95 2.21 -20.65
C THR A 339 -13.88 1.09 -19.62
N ARG A 340 -13.87 -0.16 -20.08
CA ARG A 340 -13.76 -1.34 -19.20
C ARG A 340 -12.48 -1.37 -18.36
N SER A 341 -11.45 -0.67 -18.77
CA SER A 341 -10.13 -0.64 -18.12
C SER A 341 -9.63 0.74 -17.75
N LEU A 342 -10.39 1.80 -18.05
CA LEU A 342 -10.02 3.18 -17.77
C LEU A 342 -11.11 3.86 -16.92
N ILE A 343 -10.71 4.41 -15.78
CA ILE A 343 -11.61 5.04 -14.80
C ILE A 343 -11.25 6.49 -14.64
N ALA A 344 -12.27 7.31 -14.63
CA ALA A 344 -12.23 8.69 -14.19
C ALA A 344 -12.80 8.79 -12.78
N ASP A 345 -12.04 9.34 -11.87
CA ASP A 345 -12.46 9.70 -10.52
C ASP A 345 -12.42 11.21 -10.39
N ALA A 346 -13.39 11.77 -9.70
CA ALA A 346 -13.40 13.18 -9.33
C ALA A 346 -13.79 13.32 -7.87
N THR A 347 -13.22 14.31 -7.21
CA THR A 347 -13.53 14.63 -5.81
C THR A 347 -13.77 16.13 -5.69
N VAL A 348 -14.73 16.50 -4.89
CA VAL A 348 -15.02 17.90 -4.55
C VAL A 348 -15.03 18.01 -3.04
N ASN A 349 -14.24 18.97 -2.54
CA ASN A 349 -14.12 19.25 -1.11
C ASN A 349 -13.67 18.03 -0.30
N THR A 350 -12.59 17.39 -0.74
CA THR A 350 -12.06 16.15 -0.13
C THR A 350 -11.89 16.29 1.37
N ASP A 351 -12.45 15.34 2.13
CA ASP A 351 -12.43 15.36 3.58
C ASP A 351 -11.13 14.79 4.18
N PHE A 352 -10.62 15.47 5.20
CA PHE A 352 -9.48 15.07 6.01
C PHE A 352 -9.89 14.50 7.38
N ALA A 353 -11.16 14.54 7.78
CA ALA A 353 -11.62 14.23 9.13
C ALA A 353 -11.60 12.73 9.49
N GLN A 354 -11.33 11.85 8.52
CA GLN A 354 -11.26 10.40 8.76
C GLN A 354 -9.88 9.88 9.12
N VAL A 355 -8.87 10.74 9.08
CA VAL A 355 -7.49 10.30 9.20
C VAL A 355 -7.25 9.76 10.59
N GLU A 356 -6.97 8.47 10.69
CA GLU A 356 -6.45 7.85 11.89
C GLU A 356 -5.18 8.59 12.32
N GLU A 357 -5.05 8.88 13.60
CA GLU A 357 -3.84 9.51 14.14
C GLU A 357 -2.61 8.66 13.81
N ASP A 358 -1.53 9.31 13.39
CA ASP A 358 -0.29 8.62 13.10
C ASP A 358 0.34 8.11 14.41
N LEU A 359 0.91 6.91 14.37
CA LEU A 359 1.70 6.41 15.47
C LEU A 359 2.92 7.30 15.68
N GLN A 360 3.09 7.80 16.89
CA GLN A 360 4.28 8.55 17.27
C GLN A 360 5.52 7.67 17.17
N GLN A 361 6.64 8.27 16.77
CA GLN A 361 7.92 7.59 16.65
C GLN A 361 9.02 8.46 17.26
N ILE A 362 9.94 7.84 17.97
CA ILE A 362 11.15 8.52 18.44
C ILE A 362 12.13 8.56 17.27
N ASN A 363 12.53 9.76 16.86
CA ASN A 363 13.51 9.97 15.79
C ASN A 363 14.83 10.45 16.38
N LEU A 364 15.84 9.58 16.43
CA LEU A 364 17.21 9.89 16.83
C LEU A 364 18.13 10.13 15.63
N THR A 365 17.55 10.39 14.45
CA THR A 365 18.30 10.70 13.23
C THR A 365 18.02 12.11 12.75
N ARG A 366 18.93 12.68 11.99
CA ARG A 366 18.77 14.01 11.35
C ARG A 366 17.79 14.04 10.19
N PHE A 367 17.17 12.90 9.85
CA PHE A 367 16.33 12.75 8.67
C PHE A 367 14.84 12.78 9.03
N SER A 368 14.02 13.32 8.13
CA SER A 368 12.56 13.34 8.29
C SER A 368 11.94 11.96 8.23
N LEU A 369 10.94 11.74 9.07
CA LEU A 369 10.10 10.53 9.00
C LEU A 369 9.11 10.63 7.85
N GLN A 370 8.82 9.48 7.24
CA GLN A 370 7.78 9.34 6.23
C GLN A 370 6.55 8.68 6.83
N PHE A 371 5.39 9.30 6.67
CA PHE A 371 4.11 8.74 7.09
C PHE A 371 3.29 8.34 5.86
N PRO A 372 2.54 7.21 5.89
CA PRO A 372 1.77 6.74 4.75
C PRO A 372 0.60 7.69 4.41
N GLU A 373 0.13 7.65 3.16
CA GLU A 373 -1.14 8.25 2.75
C GLU A 373 -2.31 7.48 3.41
N LYS A 374 -3.37 8.18 3.80
CA LYS A 374 -4.55 7.61 4.46
C LYS A 374 -5.89 8.04 3.85
N ARG A 375 -5.87 8.96 2.88
CA ARG A 375 -7.08 9.49 2.24
C ARG A 375 -7.53 8.57 1.10
N ASP A 376 -8.78 8.11 1.14
CA ASP A 376 -9.35 7.13 0.20
C ASP A 376 -9.15 7.52 -1.26
N PHE A 377 -9.42 8.78 -1.63
CA PHE A 377 -9.24 9.27 -3.00
C PHE A 377 -7.82 9.03 -3.54
N PHE A 378 -6.78 9.17 -2.72
CA PHE A 378 -5.39 8.99 -3.15
C PHE A 378 -4.91 7.54 -3.06
N LEU A 379 -5.53 6.72 -2.22
CA LEU A 379 -5.12 5.33 -2.00
C LEU A 379 -5.52 4.43 -3.17
N GLU A 380 -6.69 4.64 -3.73
CA GLU A 380 -7.15 3.85 -4.86
C GLU A 380 -6.33 4.17 -6.11
N GLY A 381 -5.81 3.15 -6.77
CA GLY A 381 -4.98 3.32 -7.98
C GLY A 381 -3.58 3.89 -7.74
N GLN A 382 -3.15 4.08 -6.49
CA GLN A 382 -1.82 4.63 -6.13
C GLN A 382 -0.67 3.91 -6.82
N GLY A 383 -0.77 2.58 -7.00
CA GLY A 383 0.25 1.77 -7.67
C GLY A 383 0.53 2.18 -9.12
N MET A 384 -0.42 2.83 -9.79
CA MET A 384 -0.22 3.35 -11.15
C MET A 384 0.87 4.43 -11.19
N PHE A 385 0.99 5.25 -10.14
CA PHE A 385 1.95 6.34 -10.05
C PHE A 385 3.32 5.95 -9.50
N ASN A 386 3.53 4.67 -9.15
CA ASN A 386 4.84 4.18 -8.71
C ASN A 386 5.88 4.38 -9.81
N PHE A 387 7.11 4.79 -9.41
CA PHE A 387 8.19 5.13 -10.31
C PHE A 387 9.51 4.52 -9.84
N GLY A 388 10.34 4.05 -10.76
CA GLY A 388 11.69 3.56 -10.48
C GLY A 388 11.77 2.32 -9.59
N GLY A 389 10.70 1.50 -9.52
CA GLY A 389 10.62 0.35 -8.63
C GLY A 389 10.45 0.72 -7.15
N THR A 390 10.14 1.99 -6.84
CA THR A 390 9.79 2.43 -5.49
C THR A 390 8.29 2.29 -5.26
N ARG A 391 7.91 1.93 -4.03
CA ARG A 391 6.51 1.93 -3.59
C ARG A 391 6.20 3.24 -2.89
N GLY A 392 5.13 3.91 -3.26
CA GLY A 392 4.68 5.15 -2.61
C GLY A 392 4.21 4.99 -1.16
N GLY A 393 4.06 3.76 -0.68
CA GLY A 393 3.76 3.42 0.71
C GLY A 393 5.04 3.18 1.51
N GLY A 394 5.42 4.16 2.30
CA GLY A 394 6.69 4.29 3.00
C GLY A 394 7.20 3.07 3.78
N GLY A 395 8.49 2.82 3.59
CA GLY A 395 9.31 2.14 4.58
C GLY A 395 10.29 3.14 5.19
N SER A 396 10.33 3.22 6.50
CA SER A 396 11.34 4.01 7.21
C SER A 396 12.72 3.52 6.79
N GLY A 397 13.55 4.39 6.20
CA GLY A 397 14.94 4.08 5.88
C GLY A 397 15.33 4.06 4.40
N ASN A 398 14.42 4.26 3.47
CA ASN A 398 14.76 4.30 2.04
C ASN A 398 15.11 5.72 1.58
N ASP A 399 16.36 5.95 1.12
CA ASP A 399 16.84 7.24 0.61
C ASP A 399 16.46 7.47 -0.88
N VAL A 400 15.80 6.52 -1.52
CA VAL A 400 15.36 6.67 -2.92
C VAL A 400 14.27 7.72 -3.02
N PRO A 401 14.44 8.78 -3.83
CA PRO A 401 13.42 9.80 -4.01
C PRO A 401 12.09 9.23 -4.51
N ILE A 402 11.00 9.64 -3.89
CA ILE A 402 9.63 9.39 -4.35
C ILE A 402 9.21 10.63 -5.13
N LEU A 403 8.99 10.50 -6.44
CA LEU A 403 8.70 11.64 -7.30
C LEU A 403 7.27 12.16 -7.16
N PHE A 404 6.33 11.30 -6.76
CA PHE A 404 4.96 11.67 -6.42
C PHE A 404 4.56 11.02 -5.10
N PHE A 405 4.23 11.86 -4.13
CA PHE A 405 3.76 11.46 -2.81
C PHE A 405 2.51 12.27 -2.46
N SER A 406 1.34 11.66 -2.61
CA SER A 406 0.04 12.34 -2.51
C SER A 406 -0.17 13.05 -1.19
N ARG A 407 0.41 12.59 -0.08
CA ARG A 407 0.32 13.23 1.23
C ARG A 407 0.88 14.67 1.26
N ARG A 408 1.73 15.05 0.29
CA ARG A 408 2.19 16.43 0.11
C ARG A 408 1.10 17.37 -0.40
N VAL A 409 0.09 16.82 -1.08
CA VAL A 409 -1.04 17.59 -1.61
C VAL A 409 -2.03 17.86 -0.47
N GLY A 410 -2.36 19.13 -0.23
CA GLY A 410 -3.31 19.53 0.82
C GLY A 410 -2.73 19.44 2.24
N LEU A 411 -1.39 19.51 2.39
CA LEU A 411 -0.72 19.59 3.68
C LEU A 411 0.39 20.65 3.63
N SER A 412 0.42 21.57 4.59
CA SER A 412 1.48 22.56 4.77
C SER A 412 1.79 22.76 6.25
N GLN A 413 3.06 22.67 6.64
CA GLN A 413 3.54 22.84 8.02
C GLN A 413 2.76 21.98 9.05
N GLY A 414 2.43 20.75 8.68
CA GLY A 414 1.63 19.85 9.53
C GLY A 414 0.14 20.15 9.60
N GLN A 415 -0.33 21.22 8.95
CA GLN A 415 -1.75 21.60 8.89
C GLN A 415 -2.40 21.17 7.57
N SER A 416 -3.66 20.74 7.63
CA SER A 416 -4.43 20.44 6.43
C SER A 416 -4.77 21.70 5.65
N VAL A 417 -4.56 21.70 4.35
CA VAL A 417 -4.94 22.78 3.40
C VAL A 417 -6.13 22.25 2.59
N PRO A 418 -7.23 23.03 2.44
CA PRO A 418 -8.43 22.56 1.75
C PRO A 418 -8.14 22.14 0.30
N VAL A 419 -8.62 20.96 -0.08
CA VAL A 419 -8.65 20.51 -1.48
C VAL A 419 -10.01 20.88 -2.08
N VAL A 420 -10.03 21.87 -2.96
CA VAL A 420 -11.27 22.37 -3.58
C VAL A 420 -11.90 21.34 -4.50
N ALA A 421 -11.07 20.83 -5.41
CA ALA A 421 -11.49 19.81 -6.38
C ALA A 421 -10.28 19.04 -6.89
N GLY A 422 -10.53 17.82 -7.32
CA GLY A 422 -9.53 16.98 -7.96
C GLY A 422 -10.13 16.01 -8.95
N GLY A 423 -9.31 15.64 -9.93
CA GLY A 423 -9.66 14.61 -10.90
C GLY A 423 -8.51 13.66 -11.12
N ARG A 424 -8.84 12.39 -11.31
CA ARG A 424 -7.88 11.33 -11.59
C ARG A 424 -8.39 10.44 -12.70
N LEU A 425 -7.50 10.06 -13.60
CA LEU A 425 -7.74 9.08 -14.64
C LEU A 425 -6.71 7.95 -14.46
N THR A 426 -7.18 6.74 -14.28
CA THR A 426 -6.29 5.57 -14.13
C THR A 426 -6.81 4.36 -14.87
N GLY A 427 -5.90 3.57 -15.43
CA GLY A 427 -6.27 2.32 -16.09
C GLY A 427 -5.29 1.90 -17.15
N THR A 428 -5.75 1.00 -18.03
CA THR A 428 -4.94 0.46 -19.13
C THR A 428 -5.64 0.63 -20.47
N VAL A 429 -4.87 0.91 -21.52
CA VAL A 429 -5.33 0.94 -22.92
C VAL A 429 -4.36 0.10 -23.75
N GLY A 430 -4.77 -1.10 -24.14
CA GLY A 430 -3.88 -2.08 -24.73
C GLY A 430 -2.73 -2.46 -23.79
N LYS A 431 -1.49 -2.24 -24.22
CA LYS A 431 -0.26 -2.47 -23.43
C LYS A 431 0.19 -1.22 -22.63
N PHE A 432 -0.59 -0.15 -22.66
CA PHE A 432 -0.24 1.09 -21.96
C PHE A 432 -1.04 1.23 -20.68
N GLY A 433 -0.34 1.42 -19.55
CA GLY A 433 -0.90 1.89 -18.30
C GLY A 433 -0.87 3.41 -18.26
N ILE A 434 -1.98 4.04 -17.96
CA ILE A 434 -2.18 5.50 -17.96
C ILE A 434 -2.59 5.93 -16.56
N GLY A 435 -1.91 6.93 -16.02
CA GLY A 435 -2.28 7.65 -14.81
C GLY A 435 -2.21 9.15 -15.05
N ALA A 436 -3.28 9.87 -14.79
CA ALA A 436 -3.28 11.31 -14.77
C ALA A 436 -4.01 11.80 -13.52
N LEU A 437 -3.49 12.84 -12.88
CA LEU A 437 -4.07 13.45 -11.69
C LEU A 437 -3.95 14.96 -11.79
N ASN A 438 -5.02 15.68 -11.45
CA ASN A 438 -4.97 17.12 -11.26
C ASN A 438 -5.76 17.51 -10.02
N ILE A 439 -5.15 18.27 -9.11
CA ILE A 439 -5.73 18.69 -7.83
C ILE A 439 -5.53 20.18 -7.66
N GLN A 440 -6.60 20.86 -7.22
CA GLN A 440 -6.56 22.26 -6.84
C GLN A 440 -6.77 22.41 -5.33
N THR A 441 -5.82 23.07 -4.67
CA THR A 441 -5.97 23.48 -3.26
C THR A 441 -6.30 24.94 -3.15
N ASP A 442 -6.93 25.33 -2.04
CA ASP A 442 -7.23 26.70 -1.68
C ASP A 442 -6.10 27.35 -0.86
N ASP A 443 -6.25 28.62 -0.55
CA ASP A 443 -5.37 29.35 0.36
C ASP A 443 -5.62 28.92 1.82
N LYS A 444 -4.54 28.85 2.61
CA LYS A 444 -4.62 28.76 4.07
C LYS A 444 -3.50 29.58 4.69
N ILE A 445 -3.80 30.84 5.00
CA ILE A 445 -2.81 31.81 5.53
C ILE A 445 -2.16 31.29 6.82
N SER A 446 -2.92 30.66 7.73
CA SER A 446 -2.41 30.11 9.00
C SER A 446 -1.38 29.01 8.81
N ALA A 447 -1.38 28.33 7.66
CA ALA A 447 -0.44 27.27 7.28
C ALA A 447 0.62 27.78 6.28
N GLY A 448 0.68 29.08 6.00
CA GLY A 448 1.56 29.65 4.98
C GLY A 448 1.32 29.07 3.58
N ALA A 449 0.12 28.55 3.30
CA ALA A 449 -0.23 27.92 2.05
C ALA A 449 -0.99 28.88 1.14
N VAL A 450 -0.59 28.94 -0.14
CA VAL A 450 -1.29 29.64 -1.21
C VAL A 450 -1.99 28.66 -2.11
N ALA A 451 -3.06 29.07 -2.76
CA ALA A 451 -3.77 28.25 -3.74
C ALA A 451 -2.80 27.66 -4.76
N THR A 452 -2.81 26.36 -4.92
CA THR A 452 -1.80 25.65 -5.70
C THR A 452 -2.45 24.56 -6.55
N ASN A 453 -2.04 24.48 -7.82
CA ASN A 453 -2.40 23.37 -8.71
C ASN A 453 -1.30 22.32 -8.71
N PHE A 454 -1.72 21.07 -8.60
CA PHE A 454 -0.85 19.88 -8.64
C PHE A 454 -1.27 18.99 -9.81
N SER A 455 -0.35 18.69 -10.70
CA SER A 455 -0.58 17.84 -11.85
C SER A 455 0.42 16.70 -11.89
N VAL A 456 -0.04 15.49 -12.20
CA VAL A 456 0.78 14.31 -12.36
C VAL A 456 0.31 13.53 -13.58
N VAL A 457 1.25 13.13 -14.42
CA VAL A 457 0.99 12.24 -15.58
C VAL A 457 1.97 11.08 -15.53
N ARG A 458 1.46 9.87 -15.62
CA ARG A 458 2.21 8.62 -15.65
C ARG A 458 1.81 7.82 -16.89
N LEU A 459 2.78 7.41 -17.67
CA LEU A 459 2.59 6.49 -18.79
C LEU A 459 3.52 5.29 -18.59
N LYS A 460 2.98 4.10 -18.59
CA LYS A 460 3.72 2.83 -18.54
C LYS A 460 3.44 2.05 -19.81
N ARG A 461 4.42 1.34 -20.31
CA ARG A 461 4.25 0.38 -21.40
C ARG A 461 4.78 -0.97 -21.00
N ASP A 462 3.94 -1.98 -21.09
CA ASP A 462 4.32 -3.35 -20.86
C ASP A 462 5.15 -3.86 -22.02
N ILE A 463 6.32 -4.42 -21.69
CA ILE A 463 7.25 -5.04 -22.61
C ILE A 463 7.61 -6.43 -22.07
N LEU A 464 7.85 -7.39 -22.92
CA LEU A 464 8.10 -8.78 -22.51
C LEU A 464 6.96 -9.32 -21.61
N ARG A 465 7.18 -10.48 -20.97
CA ARG A 465 6.14 -11.11 -20.12
C ARG A 465 5.93 -10.39 -18.78
N ARG A 466 7.02 -9.88 -18.16
CA ARG A 466 7.01 -9.37 -16.77
C ARG A 466 7.80 -8.05 -16.63
N SER A 467 7.94 -7.31 -17.71
CA SER A 467 8.76 -6.09 -17.72
C SER A 467 7.94 -4.89 -18.18
N ASN A 468 8.31 -3.72 -17.75
CA ASN A 468 7.72 -2.47 -18.22
C ASN A 468 8.75 -1.34 -18.27
N ILE A 469 8.46 -0.35 -19.10
CA ILE A 469 9.13 0.94 -19.16
C ILE A 469 8.09 2.04 -18.91
N GLY A 470 8.51 3.17 -18.40
CA GLY A 470 7.56 4.22 -18.09
C GLY A 470 8.12 5.63 -18.08
N LEU A 471 7.21 6.60 -18.16
CA LEU A 471 7.48 8.03 -18.06
C LEU A 471 6.60 8.62 -16.96
N LEU A 472 7.15 9.55 -16.18
CA LEU A 472 6.41 10.32 -15.18
C LEU A 472 6.70 11.80 -15.39
N ALA A 473 5.66 12.62 -15.33
CA ALA A 473 5.78 14.07 -15.25
C ALA A 473 4.94 14.57 -14.08
N THR A 474 5.47 15.50 -13.29
CA THR A 474 4.73 16.15 -12.21
C THR A 474 4.93 17.66 -12.28
N ARG A 475 3.94 18.44 -11.84
CA ARG A 475 4.04 19.90 -11.76
C ARG A 475 3.30 20.40 -10.54
N ARG A 476 3.98 21.24 -9.75
CA ARG A 476 3.39 22.10 -8.70
C ARG A 476 3.42 23.53 -9.20
N ALA A 477 2.26 24.20 -9.22
CA ALA A 477 2.10 25.57 -9.72
C ALA A 477 1.31 26.40 -8.69
N PRO A 478 2.00 27.18 -7.81
CA PRO A 478 1.33 28.14 -6.93
C PRO A 478 0.69 29.27 -7.74
N ALA A 479 -0.52 29.69 -7.37
CA ALA A 479 -1.26 30.72 -8.09
C ALA A 479 -0.63 32.13 -7.93
N ALA A 480 -0.06 32.40 -6.75
CA ALA A 480 0.50 33.70 -6.41
C ALA A 480 1.88 33.95 -7.05
N ASP A 481 2.68 32.92 -7.26
CA ASP A 481 4.04 33.03 -7.77
C ASP A 481 4.41 31.86 -8.68
N GLN A 482 4.36 32.07 -9.97
CA GLN A 482 4.75 31.07 -10.97
C GLN A 482 6.26 30.79 -10.99
N SER A 483 7.09 31.69 -10.46
CA SER A 483 8.54 31.47 -10.34
C SER A 483 8.87 30.41 -9.27
N ALA A 484 7.96 30.20 -8.32
CA ALA A 484 8.04 29.14 -7.32
C ALA A 484 7.46 27.79 -7.84
N SER A 485 7.22 27.65 -9.14
CA SER A 485 6.77 26.40 -9.74
C SER A 485 7.90 25.36 -9.74
N ASN A 486 7.52 24.09 -9.61
CA ASN A 486 8.43 22.94 -9.70
C ASN A 486 7.83 21.91 -10.65
N ALA A 487 8.62 21.44 -11.58
CA ALA A 487 8.27 20.33 -12.45
C ALA A 487 9.30 19.20 -12.33
N VAL A 488 8.86 17.98 -12.51
CA VAL A 488 9.71 16.78 -12.53
C VAL A 488 9.41 15.97 -13.77
N PHE A 489 10.44 15.49 -14.44
CA PHE A 489 10.34 14.56 -15.56
C PHE A 489 11.22 13.36 -15.26
N GLY A 490 10.71 12.16 -15.47
CA GLY A 490 11.46 10.93 -15.23
C GLY A 490 11.08 9.83 -16.20
N ALA A 491 12.05 8.97 -16.48
CA ALA A 491 11.89 7.72 -17.21
C ALA A 491 12.38 6.56 -16.33
N ASP A 492 11.66 5.44 -16.33
CA ASP A 492 12.02 4.26 -15.56
C ASP A 492 11.83 2.96 -16.36
N ALA A 493 12.52 1.93 -15.91
CA ALA A 493 12.40 0.59 -16.43
C ALA A 493 12.40 -0.42 -15.28
N ASN A 494 11.52 -1.42 -15.38
CA ASN A 494 11.48 -2.56 -14.49
C ASN A 494 11.53 -3.82 -15.36
N LEU A 495 12.64 -4.52 -15.30
CA LEU A 495 12.92 -5.68 -16.12
C LEU A 495 12.99 -6.92 -15.24
N ALA A 496 12.17 -7.91 -15.51
CA ALA A 496 12.17 -9.17 -14.79
C ALA A 496 12.56 -10.31 -15.74
N PHE A 497 13.58 -11.06 -15.35
CA PHE A 497 14.12 -12.17 -16.13
C PHE A 497 14.03 -13.46 -15.31
N PHE A 498 13.80 -14.58 -15.97
CA PHE A 498 13.67 -15.88 -15.33
C PHE A 498 12.65 -15.83 -14.16
N ARG A 499 12.90 -16.57 -13.08
CA ARG A 499 12.02 -16.59 -11.89
C ARG A 499 12.43 -15.57 -10.83
N ASN A 500 13.73 -15.30 -10.68
CA ASN A 500 14.30 -14.65 -9.49
C ASN A 500 15.19 -13.44 -9.79
N LEU A 501 15.32 -13.02 -11.04
CA LEU A 501 16.19 -11.91 -11.42
C LEU A 501 15.39 -10.70 -11.82
N SER A 502 15.67 -9.54 -11.23
CA SER A 502 15.12 -8.26 -11.64
C SER A 502 16.19 -7.18 -11.76
N ILE A 503 16.00 -6.29 -12.73
CA ILE A 503 16.81 -5.08 -12.93
C ILE A 503 15.86 -3.92 -12.98
N ASN A 504 16.06 -2.95 -12.08
CA ASN A 504 15.24 -1.75 -11.99
C ASN A 504 16.12 -0.53 -12.14
N GLY A 505 15.64 0.48 -12.82
CA GLY A 505 16.39 1.72 -12.95
C GLY A 505 15.49 2.89 -13.31
N TYR A 506 15.99 4.09 -13.03
CA TYR A 506 15.37 5.33 -13.47
C TYR A 506 16.38 6.44 -13.72
N TYR A 507 15.97 7.41 -14.49
CA TYR A 507 16.55 8.74 -14.57
C TYR A 507 15.44 9.77 -14.39
N ALA A 508 15.68 10.79 -13.55
CA ALA A 508 14.74 11.87 -13.31
C ALA A 508 15.45 13.21 -13.22
N ARG A 509 14.75 14.27 -13.59
CA ARG A 509 15.22 15.66 -13.48
C ARG A 509 14.11 16.54 -12.95
N THR A 510 14.45 17.41 -12.00
CA THR A 510 13.58 18.52 -11.58
C THR A 510 13.87 19.75 -12.39
N ALA A 511 12.87 20.60 -12.58
CA ALA A 511 12.97 21.92 -13.21
C ALA A 511 12.36 22.95 -12.26
N THR A 512 13.21 23.58 -11.46
CA THR A 512 12.87 24.67 -10.55
C THR A 512 13.57 25.94 -11.07
N PRO A 513 12.84 26.99 -11.46
CA PRO A 513 13.43 28.15 -12.13
C PRO A 513 14.54 28.85 -11.35
N SER A 514 14.44 28.89 -10.01
CA SER A 514 15.39 29.53 -9.12
C SER A 514 16.62 28.67 -8.75
N ALA A 515 16.59 27.36 -9.04
CA ALA A 515 17.65 26.44 -8.62
C ALA A 515 18.84 26.43 -9.58
N LYS A 516 20.03 26.72 -9.07
CA LYS A 516 21.30 26.63 -9.79
C LYS A 516 22.12 25.45 -9.23
N GLY A 517 22.38 24.43 -10.02
CA GLY A 517 23.13 23.22 -9.64
C GLY A 517 22.59 21.98 -10.32
N ASP A 518 22.97 20.79 -9.83
CA ASP A 518 22.53 19.51 -10.40
C ASP A 518 21.13 19.15 -9.91
N GLN A 519 20.18 19.18 -10.84
CA GLN A 519 18.77 18.86 -10.61
C GLN A 519 18.44 17.45 -11.09
N SER A 520 19.40 16.56 -11.23
CA SER A 520 19.19 15.20 -11.71
C SER A 520 19.21 14.16 -10.58
N SER A 521 18.58 13.02 -10.82
CA SER A 521 18.68 11.83 -10.01
C SER A 521 18.58 10.58 -10.89
N TYR A 522 19.39 9.58 -10.59
CA TYR A 522 19.32 8.29 -11.28
C TYR A 522 19.62 7.13 -10.34
N ARG A 523 19.07 5.96 -10.68
CA ARG A 523 19.25 4.72 -9.93
C ARG A 523 19.36 3.54 -10.89
N GLY A 524 20.25 2.62 -10.55
CA GLY A 524 20.31 1.27 -11.12
C GLY A 524 20.34 0.25 -9.99
N ARG A 525 19.50 -0.79 -10.06
CA ARG A 525 19.46 -1.89 -9.10
C ARG A 525 19.37 -3.23 -9.83
N PHE A 526 20.26 -4.13 -9.46
CA PHE A 526 20.22 -5.55 -9.79
C PHE A 526 19.82 -6.33 -8.54
N ASP A 527 18.87 -7.26 -8.69
CA ASP A 527 18.35 -8.05 -7.58
C ASP A 527 18.11 -9.49 -8.02
N TYR A 528 18.87 -10.42 -7.45
CA TYR A 528 18.66 -11.85 -7.57
C TYR A 528 18.13 -12.39 -6.25
N ALA A 529 16.88 -12.86 -6.23
CA ALA A 529 16.15 -13.27 -5.05
C ALA A 529 15.71 -14.75 -5.14
N GLY A 530 16.68 -15.68 -5.08
CA GLY A 530 16.42 -17.12 -4.95
C GLY A 530 16.04 -17.51 -3.51
N ASP A 531 15.51 -18.73 -3.26
CA ASP A 531 15.19 -19.19 -1.91
C ASP A 531 16.45 -19.30 -1.04
N ARG A 532 17.51 -19.89 -1.59
CA ARG A 532 18.77 -20.15 -0.86
C ARG A 532 19.79 -19.03 -0.96
N TYR A 533 19.89 -18.36 -2.08
CA TYR A 533 20.86 -17.30 -2.34
C TYR A 533 20.17 -16.02 -2.78
N GLY A 534 20.67 -14.90 -2.31
CA GLY A 534 20.27 -13.56 -2.73
C GLY A 534 21.49 -12.68 -2.99
N LEU A 535 21.40 -11.81 -4.00
CA LEU A 535 22.40 -10.79 -4.29
C LEU A 535 21.71 -9.51 -4.75
N GLN A 536 22.05 -8.41 -4.11
CA GLN A 536 21.56 -7.09 -4.45
C GLN A 536 22.75 -6.17 -4.72
N LEU A 537 22.70 -5.44 -5.83
CA LEU A 537 23.62 -4.36 -6.17
C LEU A 537 22.79 -3.14 -6.50
N GLU A 538 23.12 -2.00 -5.93
CA GLU A 538 22.42 -0.75 -6.19
C GLU A 538 23.38 0.42 -6.28
N HIS A 539 23.14 1.32 -7.24
CA HIS A 539 23.75 2.62 -7.29
C HIS A 539 22.69 3.70 -7.48
N LEU A 540 22.70 4.70 -6.61
CA LEU A 540 21.77 5.83 -6.58
C LEU A 540 22.54 7.13 -6.54
N MET A 541 22.13 8.13 -7.33
CA MET A 541 22.61 9.50 -7.26
C MET A 541 21.44 10.47 -7.14
N VAL A 542 21.60 11.46 -6.28
CA VAL A 542 20.67 12.58 -6.10
C VAL A 542 21.48 13.87 -6.09
N GLY A 543 21.25 14.73 -7.06
CA GLY A 543 21.94 16.00 -7.22
C GLY A 543 21.65 16.99 -6.10
N ASP A 544 22.54 17.99 -5.92
CA ASP A 544 22.48 18.99 -4.84
C ASP A 544 21.23 19.90 -4.94
N LYS A 545 20.62 20.00 -6.11
CA LYS A 545 19.39 20.80 -6.36
C LYS A 545 18.22 19.97 -6.87
N PHE A 546 18.33 18.67 -6.81
CA PHE A 546 17.19 17.80 -7.11
C PHE A 546 16.15 17.90 -5.99
N SER A 547 14.96 18.40 -6.28
CA SER A 547 13.85 18.53 -5.33
C SER A 547 12.50 18.30 -6.01
N PRO A 548 11.87 17.13 -5.85
CA PRO A 548 10.51 16.90 -6.30
C PRO A 548 9.51 17.44 -5.27
N ASP A 549 8.96 18.63 -5.47
CA ASP A 549 8.11 19.32 -4.48
C ASP A 549 6.81 18.57 -4.14
N ILE A 550 6.24 17.81 -5.11
CA ILE A 550 5.11 16.91 -4.85
C ILE A 550 5.57 15.50 -4.44
N GLY A 551 6.85 15.32 -4.27
CA GLY A 551 7.47 14.06 -3.88
C GLY A 551 7.87 14.03 -2.42
N PHE A 552 8.65 13.03 -2.08
CA PHE A 552 9.31 12.91 -0.79
C PHE A 552 10.76 12.49 -0.97
N MET A 553 11.65 13.19 -0.28
CA MET A 553 13.06 12.82 -0.14
C MET A 553 13.46 12.88 1.31
N ARG A 554 14.15 11.85 1.75
CA ARG A 554 14.74 11.81 3.08
C ARG A 554 16.11 12.52 3.11
N ARG A 555 16.88 12.38 2.04
CA ARG A 555 18.24 12.92 1.87
C ARG A 555 18.38 13.58 0.50
N SER A 556 19.20 14.63 0.41
CA SER A 556 19.58 15.30 -0.83
C SER A 556 21.11 15.35 -0.95
N ASP A 557 21.62 15.65 -2.14
CA ASP A 557 23.06 15.86 -2.40
C ASP A 557 23.93 14.66 -2.05
N PHE A 558 23.63 13.47 -2.62
CA PHE A 558 24.41 12.28 -2.29
C PHE A 558 24.52 11.27 -3.44
N ARG A 559 25.48 10.39 -3.32
CA ARG A 559 25.62 9.14 -4.07
C ARG A 559 25.68 7.98 -3.08
N ARG A 560 24.94 6.91 -3.38
CA ARG A 560 24.91 5.69 -2.58
C ARG A 560 25.24 4.50 -3.45
N SER A 561 26.14 3.65 -2.99
CA SER A 561 26.41 2.34 -3.56
C SER A 561 26.16 1.28 -2.50
N THR A 562 25.32 0.31 -2.80
CA THR A 562 24.94 -0.77 -1.88
C THR A 562 25.27 -2.11 -2.51
N ILE A 563 25.83 -3.00 -1.72
CA ILE A 563 25.92 -4.43 -2.00
C ILE A 563 25.29 -5.19 -0.85
N GLY A 564 24.47 -6.19 -1.16
CA GLY A 564 23.88 -7.10 -0.17
C GLY A 564 23.94 -8.53 -0.67
N ALA A 565 24.32 -9.45 0.20
CA ALA A 565 24.36 -10.88 -0.08
C ALA A 565 23.59 -11.65 0.99
N ARG A 566 22.90 -12.71 0.59
CA ARG A 566 22.09 -13.55 1.46
C ARG A 566 22.37 -15.03 1.19
N PHE A 567 22.50 -15.79 2.27
CA PHE A 567 22.53 -17.25 2.25
C PHE A 567 21.51 -17.80 3.24
N SER A 568 20.51 -18.56 2.76
CA SER A 568 19.41 -19.00 3.60
C SER A 568 19.05 -20.47 3.36
N PRO A 569 19.82 -21.40 3.94
CA PRO A 569 19.55 -22.83 3.87
C PRO A 569 18.39 -23.24 4.78
N ARG A 570 17.75 -24.36 4.42
CA ARG A 570 16.71 -25.03 5.20
C ARG A 570 17.23 -26.38 5.69
N PRO A 571 17.54 -26.52 6.99
CA PRO A 571 17.97 -27.80 7.55
C PRO A 571 16.82 -28.82 7.46
N THR A 572 17.06 -29.96 6.85
CA THR A 572 16.07 -31.05 6.74
C THR A 572 16.08 -32.01 7.92
N SER A 573 17.19 -32.05 8.66
CA SER A 573 17.41 -32.96 9.81
C SER A 573 16.87 -32.38 11.13
N ASN A 574 16.57 -31.09 11.21
CA ASN A 574 16.11 -30.42 12.43
C ASN A 574 14.64 -30.06 12.32
N ARG A 575 13.82 -30.62 13.20
CA ARG A 575 12.36 -30.39 13.23
C ARG A 575 11.95 -29.07 13.91
N LEU A 576 12.89 -28.36 14.53
CA LEU A 576 12.60 -27.10 15.22
C LEU A 576 12.93 -25.88 14.36
N ILE A 577 13.88 -26.04 13.41
CA ILE A 577 14.40 -24.92 12.60
C ILE A 577 13.94 -25.11 11.16
N ARG A 578 13.08 -24.21 10.71
CA ARG A 578 12.56 -24.19 9.35
C ARG A 578 13.55 -23.61 8.35
N LYS A 579 14.23 -22.52 8.74
CA LYS A 579 15.17 -21.80 7.88
C LYS A 579 16.20 -21.06 8.71
N LEU A 580 17.43 -21.04 8.22
CA LEU A 580 18.48 -20.16 8.70
C LEU A 580 18.71 -19.08 7.66
N ASN A 581 19.06 -17.88 8.09
CA ASN A 581 19.33 -16.77 7.19
C ASN A 581 20.58 -16.02 7.64
N TRP A 582 21.56 -15.89 6.76
CA TRP A 582 22.73 -15.01 6.90
C TRP A 582 22.63 -13.94 5.85
N GLU A 583 22.69 -12.68 6.27
CA GLU A 583 22.76 -11.54 5.38
C GLU A 583 23.96 -10.70 5.73
N ALA A 584 24.66 -10.21 4.71
CA ALA A 584 25.71 -9.23 4.85
C ALA A 584 25.47 -8.10 3.86
N GLY A 585 25.62 -6.86 4.33
CA GLY A 585 25.38 -5.67 3.52
C GLY A 585 26.48 -4.63 3.73
N TYR A 586 26.75 -3.87 2.69
CA TYR A 586 27.62 -2.71 2.77
C TYR A 586 27.02 -1.54 2.01
N ASP A 587 26.82 -0.43 2.71
CA ASP A 587 26.37 0.84 2.18
C ASP A 587 27.50 1.86 2.20
N TYR A 588 27.72 2.54 1.09
CA TYR A 588 28.70 3.60 0.97
C TYR A 588 28.06 4.84 0.37
N ILE A 589 28.05 5.93 1.14
CA ILE A 589 27.38 7.19 0.79
C ILE A 589 28.39 8.32 0.82
N THR A 590 28.47 9.07 -0.28
CA THR A 590 29.22 10.32 -0.40
C THR A 590 28.28 11.47 -0.74
N ASP A 591 28.74 12.70 -0.64
CA ASP A 591 28.09 13.83 -1.31
C ASP A 591 28.03 13.58 -2.84
N SER A 592 27.15 14.29 -3.55
CA SER A 592 26.97 14.10 -5.00
C SER A 592 28.22 14.36 -5.83
N ARG A 593 29.15 15.16 -5.31
CA ARG A 593 30.45 15.52 -5.95
C ARG A 593 31.59 14.60 -5.56
N ARG A 594 31.39 13.65 -4.64
CA ARG A 594 32.40 12.73 -4.09
C ARG A 594 33.55 13.44 -3.36
N THR A 595 33.28 14.58 -2.76
CA THR A 595 34.31 15.34 -2.00
C THR A 595 34.40 14.82 -0.56
N ARG A 596 33.33 14.19 -0.05
CA ARG A 596 33.24 13.73 1.33
C ARG A 596 32.44 12.46 1.44
N VAL A 597 32.89 11.55 2.28
CA VAL A 597 32.10 10.41 2.74
C VAL A 597 31.11 10.90 3.79
N GLU A 598 29.83 10.61 3.58
CA GLU A 598 28.76 10.97 4.52
C GLU A 598 28.36 9.83 5.44
N ASN A 599 28.25 8.60 4.86
CA ASN A 599 27.98 7.40 5.64
C ASN A 599 28.72 6.20 5.05
N ARG A 600 29.15 5.31 5.92
CA ARG A 600 29.51 3.92 5.59
C ARG A 600 28.81 3.04 6.61
N GLN A 601 28.17 1.99 6.15
CA GLN A 601 27.57 1.02 7.04
C GLN A 601 27.92 -0.39 6.56
N PHE A 602 28.47 -1.17 7.45
CA PHE A 602 28.52 -2.62 7.31
C PHE A 602 27.41 -3.19 8.18
N SER A 603 26.63 -4.12 7.64
CA SER A 603 25.59 -4.84 8.38
C SER A 603 25.75 -6.35 8.23
N GLY A 604 25.61 -7.06 9.33
CA GLY A 604 25.54 -8.51 9.38
C GLY A 604 24.30 -8.95 10.15
N THR A 605 23.50 -9.84 9.56
CA THR A 605 22.30 -10.39 10.20
C THR A 605 22.37 -11.91 10.21
N PHE A 606 22.11 -12.50 11.35
CA PHE A 606 21.84 -13.92 11.49
C PHE A 606 20.43 -14.11 12.04
N GLN A 607 19.59 -14.87 11.31
CA GLN A 607 18.20 -15.11 11.70
C GLN A 607 17.90 -16.61 11.68
N VAL A 608 17.12 -17.04 12.65
CA VAL A 608 16.57 -18.39 12.78
C VAL A 608 15.05 -18.30 12.71
N ASP A 609 14.46 -18.92 11.68
CA ASP A 609 13.01 -19.13 11.58
C ASP A 609 12.67 -20.49 12.17
N PHE A 610 11.87 -20.52 13.21
CA PHE A 610 11.41 -21.75 13.84
C PHE A 610 10.15 -22.30 13.18
N ASP A 611 9.92 -23.60 13.30
CA ASP A 611 8.67 -24.24 12.87
C ASP A 611 7.46 -23.73 13.63
N SER A 612 7.65 -23.21 14.85
CA SER A 612 6.63 -22.53 15.64
C SER A 612 6.21 -21.16 15.07
N SER A 613 6.76 -20.72 13.93
CA SER A 613 6.66 -19.34 13.38
C SER A 613 7.30 -18.26 14.24
N ASP A 614 7.97 -18.60 15.33
CA ASP A 614 8.81 -17.65 16.04
C ASP A 614 10.07 -17.35 15.23
N GLN A 615 10.67 -16.20 15.43
CA GLN A 615 11.94 -15.81 14.82
C GLN A 615 12.90 -15.27 15.87
N TRP A 616 14.15 -15.62 15.75
CA TRP A 616 15.23 -15.02 16.50
C TRP A 616 16.24 -14.39 15.54
N THR A 617 16.62 -13.15 15.81
CA THR A 617 17.53 -12.40 14.94
C THR A 617 18.62 -11.75 15.77
N LEU A 618 19.85 -11.83 15.29
CA LEU A 618 21.01 -11.12 15.78
C LEU A 618 21.53 -10.23 14.66
N ASP A 619 21.54 -8.93 14.89
CA ASP A 619 22.06 -7.93 13.97
C ASP A 619 23.32 -7.29 14.57
N TYR A 620 24.32 -7.10 13.73
CA TYR A 620 25.48 -6.27 14.00
C TYR A 620 25.60 -5.20 12.93
N THR A 621 25.81 -3.96 13.33
CA THR A 621 26.11 -2.85 12.42
C THR A 621 27.36 -2.10 12.88
N HIS A 622 28.21 -1.75 11.93
CA HIS A 622 29.31 -0.81 12.08
C HIS A 622 29.03 0.37 11.17
N ASP A 623 28.81 1.52 11.78
CA ASP A 623 28.36 2.74 11.12
C ASP A 623 29.45 3.82 11.21
N PHE A 624 29.70 4.51 10.11
CA PHE A 624 30.34 5.82 10.08
C PHE A 624 29.33 6.85 9.61
N GLU A 625 29.12 7.93 10.36
CA GLU A 625 28.29 9.06 9.96
C GLU A 625 29.07 10.38 10.10
N TYR A 626 29.05 11.20 9.03
CA TYR A 626 29.54 12.55 9.07
C TYR A 626 28.39 13.55 9.28
N LEU A 627 28.48 14.36 10.32
CA LEU A 627 27.53 15.45 10.59
C LEU A 627 28.06 16.75 9.97
N PRO A 628 27.42 17.27 8.90
CA PRO A 628 27.89 18.51 8.24
C PRO A 628 27.55 19.80 9.00
N ARG A 629 26.73 19.71 10.02
CA ARG A 629 26.30 20.78 10.93
C ARG A 629 25.98 20.21 12.30
N ASN A 630 25.98 21.09 13.30
CA ASN A 630 25.57 20.70 14.65
C ASN A 630 24.16 20.06 14.59
N PHE A 631 24.00 18.98 15.33
CA PHE A 631 22.76 18.19 15.35
C PHE A 631 22.25 18.05 16.79
N GLU A 632 21.07 18.63 17.05
CA GLU A 632 20.35 18.43 18.31
C GLU A 632 19.65 17.07 18.28
N ILE A 633 20.17 16.11 19.08
CA ILE A 633 19.70 14.73 19.10
C ILE A 633 18.68 14.46 20.21
N GLY A 634 18.63 15.36 21.19
CA GLY A 634 17.73 15.27 22.31
C GLY A 634 17.71 16.58 23.11
N PRO A 635 16.82 16.72 24.11
CA PRO A 635 16.70 17.95 24.88
C PRO A 635 18.05 18.40 25.43
N ALA A 636 18.51 19.58 25.00
CA ALA A 636 19.78 20.20 25.41
C ALA A 636 21.05 19.39 25.09
N VAL A 637 20.99 18.42 24.16
CA VAL A 637 22.14 17.62 23.75
C VAL A 637 22.37 17.84 22.27
N THR A 638 23.49 18.53 21.94
CA THR A 638 23.88 18.85 20.56
C THR A 638 25.21 18.20 20.21
N LEU A 639 25.22 17.41 19.16
CA LEU A 639 26.40 16.81 18.58
C LEU A 639 27.12 17.83 17.68
N PRO A 640 28.44 18.02 17.82
CA PRO A 640 29.22 18.91 16.95
C PRO A 640 29.36 18.35 15.53
N VAL A 641 29.82 19.23 14.63
CA VAL A 641 30.24 18.83 13.28
C VAL A 641 31.41 17.86 13.38
N GLY A 642 31.34 16.73 12.69
CA GLY A 642 32.43 15.74 12.71
C GLY A 642 32.04 14.41 12.10
N GLY A 643 32.99 13.50 12.02
CA GLY A 643 32.79 12.11 11.64
C GLY A 643 32.76 11.22 12.88
N TYR A 644 31.86 10.28 12.92
CA TYR A 644 31.63 9.41 14.08
C TYR A 644 31.55 7.97 13.62
N ASP A 645 32.32 7.09 14.24
CA ASP A 645 32.27 5.64 14.06
C ASP A 645 31.60 5.00 15.28
N TYR A 646 30.64 4.10 15.05
CA TYR A 646 29.94 3.43 16.15
C TYR A 646 29.43 2.06 15.74
N ASP A 647 29.34 1.19 16.73
CA ASP A 647 28.94 -0.20 16.60
C ASP A 647 27.64 -0.45 17.36
N THR A 648 26.74 -1.24 16.78
CA THR A 648 25.51 -1.64 17.45
C THR A 648 25.30 -3.14 17.30
N VAL A 649 25.02 -3.81 18.41
CA VAL A 649 24.52 -5.20 18.44
C VAL A 649 23.06 -5.16 18.87
N ARG A 650 22.19 -5.78 18.09
CA ARG A 650 20.76 -5.90 18.37
C ARG A 650 20.36 -7.37 18.38
N MET A 651 19.63 -7.75 19.40
CA MET A 651 18.97 -9.05 19.47
C MET A 651 17.47 -8.84 19.44
N THR A 652 16.79 -9.60 18.60
CA THR A 652 15.34 -9.54 18.43
C THR A 652 14.74 -10.93 18.56
N TYR A 653 13.65 -11.05 19.30
CA TYR A 653 12.81 -12.23 19.32
C TYR A 653 11.39 -11.86 18.94
N GLU A 654 10.88 -12.46 17.88
CA GLU A 654 9.52 -12.26 17.39
C GLU A 654 8.69 -13.51 17.67
N LEU A 655 7.66 -13.34 18.49
CA LEU A 655 6.67 -14.37 18.76
C LEU A 655 5.72 -14.50 17.57
N GLY A 656 5.49 -15.70 17.10
CA GLY A 656 4.58 -15.97 15.97
C GLY A 656 3.19 -15.39 16.20
N GLN A 657 2.67 -14.73 15.20
CA GLN A 657 1.40 -13.97 15.27
C GLN A 657 0.16 -14.86 15.48
N GLN A 658 0.27 -16.17 15.29
CA GLN A 658 -0.76 -17.15 15.61
C GLN A 658 -1.00 -17.32 17.13
N ARG A 659 -0.05 -16.89 17.97
CA ARG A 659 -0.17 -16.97 19.42
C ARG A 659 -1.21 -15.97 19.96
N ARG A 660 -1.81 -16.29 21.12
CA ARG A 660 -2.68 -15.32 21.81
C ARG A 660 -1.92 -14.08 22.28
N VAL A 661 -0.65 -14.25 22.59
CA VAL A 661 0.30 -13.18 22.91
C VAL A 661 1.39 -13.22 21.87
N SER A 662 1.54 -12.17 21.12
CA SER A 662 2.55 -12.02 20.08
C SER A 662 3.18 -10.64 20.12
N GLY A 663 4.28 -10.46 19.41
CA GLY A 663 5.00 -9.20 19.32
C GLY A 663 6.49 -9.42 19.10
N ARG A 664 7.17 -8.34 18.79
CA ARG A 664 8.60 -8.29 18.56
C ARG A 664 9.28 -7.59 19.73
N LEU A 665 10.08 -8.34 20.48
CA LEU A 665 10.93 -7.84 21.56
C LEU A 665 12.33 -7.62 21.00
N SER A 666 12.90 -6.45 21.15
CA SER A 666 14.28 -6.19 20.75
C SER A 666 15.04 -5.42 21.82
N VAL A 667 16.30 -5.80 22.00
CA VAL A 667 17.27 -5.07 22.81
C VAL A 667 18.48 -4.77 21.97
N ALA A 668 19.02 -3.56 22.09
CA ALA A 668 20.24 -3.17 21.41
C ALA A 668 21.18 -2.43 22.35
N THR A 669 22.48 -2.59 22.12
CA THR A 669 23.51 -1.87 22.84
C THR A 669 24.70 -1.63 21.92
N GLY A 670 25.40 -0.53 22.15
CA GLY A 670 26.61 -0.22 21.39
C GLY A 670 27.15 1.15 21.69
N THR A 671 28.21 1.51 20.98
CA THR A 671 28.66 2.89 20.89
C THR A 671 27.64 3.70 20.10
N PHE A 672 27.58 4.99 20.29
CA PHE A 672 26.67 5.87 19.60
C PHE A 672 27.24 7.28 19.55
N TYR A 673 27.65 7.70 18.37
CA TYR A 673 28.57 8.84 18.21
C TYR A 673 29.77 8.71 19.14
N ASP A 674 30.07 9.68 19.99
CA ASP A 674 31.17 9.66 20.96
C ASP A 674 30.83 9.00 22.31
N GLY A 675 29.66 8.39 22.44
CA GLY A 675 29.21 7.79 23.68
C GLY A 675 28.56 6.43 23.50
N HIS A 676 27.51 6.15 24.27
CA HIS A 676 26.84 4.85 24.30
C HIS A 676 25.34 4.99 24.24
N LYS A 677 24.68 4.03 23.59
CA LYS A 677 23.22 3.86 23.55
C LYS A 677 22.83 2.47 23.97
N LYS A 678 21.76 2.37 24.77
CA LYS A 678 20.99 1.15 25.01
C LYS A 678 19.56 1.36 24.55
N GLU A 679 18.94 0.31 24.06
CA GLU A 679 17.59 0.38 23.52
C GLU A 679 16.81 -0.88 23.92
N ALA A 680 15.54 -0.71 24.28
CA ALA A 680 14.62 -1.80 24.52
C ALA A 680 13.26 -1.46 23.89
N ASN A 681 12.77 -2.35 23.02
CA ASN A 681 11.52 -2.12 22.29
C ASN A 681 10.59 -3.33 22.38
N LEU A 682 9.30 -3.05 22.50
CA LEU A 682 8.21 -3.95 22.17
C LEU A 682 7.45 -3.33 20.99
N THR A 683 7.50 -3.96 19.83
CA THR A 683 6.77 -3.52 18.63
C THR A 683 5.83 -4.62 18.16
N SER A 684 4.77 -4.24 17.45
CA SER A 684 3.75 -5.19 16.97
C SER A 684 3.20 -6.10 18.09
N GLY A 685 3.20 -5.61 19.32
CA GLY A 685 2.63 -6.32 20.47
C GLY A 685 1.14 -6.54 20.26
N ARG A 686 0.66 -7.77 20.55
CA ARG A 686 -0.76 -8.13 20.48
C ARG A 686 -1.10 -9.15 21.55
N ILE A 687 -2.16 -8.86 22.27
CA ILE A 687 -2.79 -9.77 23.24
C ILE A 687 -4.21 -10.01 22.74
N ALA A 688 -4.45 -11.15 22.11
CA ALA A 688 -5.75 -11.56 21.62
C ALA A 688 -6.57 -12.15 22.79
N LEU A 689 -7.44 -11.37 23.40
CA LEU A 689 -8.34 -11.82 24.46
C LEU A 689 -9.44 -12.72 23.89
N SER A 690 -9.90 -12.42 22.70
CA SER A 690 -10.81 -13.25 21.89
C SER A 690 -10.61 -12.94 20.40
N ALA A 691 -11.34 -13.61 19.53
CA ALA A 691 -11.38 -13.29 18.10
C ALA A 691 -11.88 -11.85 17.81
N ARG A 692 -12.59 -11.25 18.76
CA ARG A 692 -13.22 -9.91 18.63
C ARG A 692 -12.52 -8.83 19.42
N VAL A 693 -11.70 -9.18 20.41
CA VAL A 693 -11.07 -8.22 21.33
C VAL A 693 -9.58 -8.44 21.39
N SER A 694 -8.81 -7.42 21.11
CA SER A 694 -7.35 -7.43 21.28
C SER A 694 -6.85 -6.13 21.89
N ILE A 695 -5.70 -6.23 22.59
CA ILE A 695 -4.91 -5.11 23.08
C ILE A 695 -3.55 -5.17 22.38
N GLU A 696 -3.12 -4.06 21.82
CA GLU A 696 -1.86 -3.95 21.07
C GLU A 696 -0.92 -2.98 21.80
N PRO A 697 -0.09 -3.49 22.76
CA PRO A 697 0.88 -2.67 23.47
C PRO A 697 2.12 -2.41 22.62
N GLY A 698 2.71 -1.24 22.78
CA GLY A 698 4.01 -0.87 22.23
C GLY A 698 4.84 -0.10 23.24
N LEU A 699 6.15 -0.32 23.22
CA LEU A 699 7.11 0.36 24.10
C LEU A 699 8.39 0.64 23.30
N THR A 700 8.88 1.84 23.37
CA THR A 700 10.21 2.22 22.91
C THR A 700 10.94 2.96 24.02
N MET A 701 12.11 2.45 24.39
CA MET A 701 12.97 3.06 25.40
C MET A 701 14.38 3.18 24.89
N ASN A 702 14.94 4.39 24.97
CA ASN A 702 16.35 4.65 24.65
C ASN A 702 17.03 5.33 25.85
N TRP A 703 18.19 4.84 26.18
CA TRP A 703 19.12 5.44 27.15
C TRP A 703 20.35 5.87 26.39
N VAL A 704 20.56 7.16 26.27
CA VAL A 704 21.67 7.78 25.53
C VAL A 704 22.57 8.51 26.51
N ASN A 705 23.86 8.19 26.46
CA ASN A 705 24.89 8.84 27.28
C ASN A 705 26.02 9.29 26.38
N LEU A 706 26.19 10.59 26.23
CA LEU A 706 27.15 11.24 25.34
C LEU A 706 28.03 12.19 26.17
N PRO A 707 29.23 12.56 25.71
CA PRO A 707 30.05 13.61 26.35
C PRO A 707 29.32 14.96 26.48
N TYR A 708 28.36 15.20 25.60
CA TYR A 708 27.60 16.45 25.49
C TYR A 708 26.33 16.46 26.38
N GLY A 709 26.02 15.34 27.05
CA GLY A 709 24.87 15.19 27.92
C GLY A 709 24.23 13.81 27.78
N SER A 710 23.28 13.52 28.67
CA SER A 710 22.55 12.26 28.69
C SER A 710 21.05 12.50 28.69
N PHE A 711 20.32 11.63 28.03
CA PHE A 711 18.85 11.67 28.03
C PHE A 711 18.25 10.28 27.93
N LYS A 712 16.97 10.21 28.28
CA LYS A 712 16.16 8.98 28.18
C LYS A 712 14.88 9.30 27.41
N ASN A 713 14.66 8.59 26.34
CA ASN A 713 13.40 8.66 25.59
C ASN A 713 12.52 7.47 25.94
N ARG A 714 11.24 7.73 26.23
CA ARG A 714 10.24 6.68 26.50
C ARG A 714 8.96 7.01 25.76
N LEU A 715 8.56 6.13 24.86
CA LEU A 715 7.28 6.19 24.17
C LEU A 715 6.51 4.92 24.48
N MET A 716 5.33 5.08 25.07
CA MET A 716 4.40 4.00 25.34
C MET A 716 3.16 4.16 24.48
N THR A 717 2.72 3.09 23.84
CA THR A 717 1.50 3.06 23.06
C THR A 717 0.64 1.90 23.49
N ALA A 718 -0.65 2.07 23.48
CA ALA A 718 -1.62 1.00 23.71
C ALA A 718 -2.82 1.21 22.82
N ARG A 719 -3.13 0.21 22.01
CA ARG A 719 -4.34 0.20 21.20
C ARG A 719 -5.26 -0.91 21.68
N ALA A 720 -6.49 -0.58 22.05
CA ALA A 720 -7.54 -1.54 22.29
C ALA A 720 -8.46 -1.62 21.06
N VAL A 721 -8.80 -2.84 20.66
CA VAL A 721 -9.60 -3.09 19.47
C VAL A 721 -10.75 -4.02 19.82
N PHE A 722 -11.97 -3.62 19.43
CA PHE A 722 -13.17 -4.44 19.52
C PHE A 722 -13.85 -4.50 18.15
N THR A 723 -14.03 -5.70 17.62
CA THR A 723 -14.59 -5.99 16.31
C THR A 723 -15.83 -6.88 16.46
N PRO A 724 -17.01 -6.31 16.71
CA PRO A 724 -18.25 -7.07 16.87
C PRO A 724 -18.59 -7.90 15.63
N SER A 725 -18.31 -7.35 14.45
CA SER A 725 -18.48 -7.97 13.14
C SER A 725 -17.38 -7.49 12.18
N PRO A 726 -17.14 -8.15 11.05
CA PRO A 726 -16.20 -7.67 10.05
C PRO A 726 -16.46 -6.23 9.55
N ARG A 727 -17.72 -5.78 9.65
CA ARG A 727 -18.18 -4.44 9.23
C ARG A 727 -18.21 -3.40 10.35
N THR A 728 -17.82 -3.77 11.58
CA THR A 728 -17.87 -2.85 12.73
C THR A 728 -16.56 -2.92 13.48
N LEU A 729 -15.89 -1.79 13.60
CA LEU A 729 -14.63 -1.63 14.31
C LEU A 729 -14.73 -0.51 15.35
N ILE A 730 -14.38 -0.81 16.58
CA ILE A 730 -14.18 0.16 17.65
C ILE A 730 -12.71 0.05 18.07
N SER A 731 -11.96 1.13 17.98
CA SER A 731 -10.58 1.16 18.40
C SER A 731 -10.27 2.38 19.25
N SER A 732 -9.43 2.19 20.24
CA SER A 732 -8.88 3.26 21.08
C SER A 732 -7.36 3.20 21.01
N LEU A 733 -6.70 4.30 20.74
CA LEU A 733 -5.24 4.44 20.73
C LEU A 733 -4.85 5.46 21.81
N MET A 734 -3.95 5.08 22.70
CA MET A 734 -3.31 5.96 23.68
C MET A 734 -1.81 5.96 23.42
N GLN A 735 -1.19 7.12 23.42
CA GLN A 735 0.23 7.31 23.20
C GLN A 735 0.78 8.29 24.24
N TYR A 736 1.80 7.89 24.97
CA TYR A 736 2.48 8.70 25.96
C TYR A 736 3.97 8.82 25.61
N ASN A 737 4.40 10.04 25.31
CA ASN A 737 5.80 10.37 25.06
C ASN A 737 6.35 11.14 26.27
N ALA A 738 7.14 10.45 27.08
CA ALA A 738 7.72 11.05 28.28
C ALA A 738 8.82 12.07 27.97
N SER A 739 9.40 12.07 26.76
CA SER A 739 10.46 13.01 26.37
C SER A 739 9.90 14.39 26.04
N ASP A 740 8.75 14.41 25.37
CA ASP A 740 8.08 15.64 24.97
C ASP A 740 6.96 16.04 25.93
N HIS A 741 6.79 15.27 27.01
CA HIS A 741 5.71 15.45 27.99
C HIS A 741 4.32 15.52 27.33
N THR A 742 4.08 14.67 26.32
CA THR A 742 2.83 14.65 25.59
C THR A 742 2.08 13.33 25.78
N MET A 743 0.78 13.44 25.89
CA MET A 743 -0.13 12.31 25.85
C MET A 743 -1.20 12.57 24.80
N SER A 744 -1.42 11.63 23.90
CA SER A 744 -2.54 11.66 22.96
C SER A 744 -3.44 10.45 23.15
N SER A 745 -4.74 10.67 22.97
CA SER A 745 -5.71 9.60 22.93
C SER A 745 -6.70 9.79 21.80
N SER A 746 -7.05 8.70 21.13
CA SER A 746 -8.08 8.70 20.12
C SER A 746 -8.99 7.48 20.26
N VAL A 747 -10.28 7.69 20.07
CA VAL A 747 -11.29 6.63 20.00
C VAL A 747 -12.00 6.75 18.67
N ARG A 748 -12.07 5.65 17.94
CA ARG A 748 -12.70 5.59 16.63
C ARG A 748 -13.73 4.48 16.61
N VAL A 749 -14.92 4.81 16.14
CA VAL A 749 -15.99 3.86 15.79
C VAL A 749 -16.18 3.94 14.28
N ARG A 750 -16.07 2.81 13.59
CA ARG A 750 -16.37 2.64 12.18
C ARG A 750 -17.47 1.59 12.04
N TRP A 751 -18.53 1.93 11.36
CA TRP A 751 -19.62 1.00 11.06
C TRP A 751 -20.01 1.11 9.58
N GLU A 752 -19.73 0.05 8.85
CA GLU A 752 -20.20 -0.12 7.49
C GLU A 752 -21.65 -0.65 7.54
N TYR A 753 -22.62 0.27 7.53
CA TYR A 753 -24.04 -0.06 7.70
C TYR A 753 -24.67 -0.64 6.44
N VAL A 754 -24.11 -0.36 5.27
CA VAL A 754 -24.36 -1.01 3.97
C VAL A 754 -23.03 -1.12 3.26
N PRO A 755 -22.75 -2.18 2.48
CA PRO A 755 -21.49 -2.32 1.76
C PRO A 755 -21.08 -1.03 1.03
N GLY A 756 -19.88 -0.54 1.34
CA GLY A 756 -19.31 0.73 0.80
C GLY A 756 -19.88 2.00 1.42
N SER A 757 -20.84 1.93 2.35
CA SER A 757 -21.44 3.08 3.05
C SER A 757 -21.12 3.03 4.53
N GLU A 758 -20.57 4.11 5.09
CA GLU A 758 -19.94 4.07 6.39
C GLU A 758 -20.39 5.21 7.30
N PHE A 759 -20.46 4.91 8.57
CA PHE A 759 -20.64 5.85 9.67
C PHE A 759 -19.39 5.85 10.54
N PHE A 760 -18.87 7.03 10.84
CA PHE A 760 -17.71 7.21 11.70
C PHE A 760 -18.02 8.15 12.84
N VAL A 761 -17.50 7.80 14.02
CA VAL A 761 -17.34 8.72 15.15
C VAL A 761 -15.88 8.68 15.56
N VAL A 762 -15.25 9.84 15.64
CA VAL A 762 -13.86 9.97 16.05
C VAL A 762 -13.80 10.98 17.20
N TYR A 763 -13.20 10.58 18.29
CA TYR A 763 -12.76 11.44 19.40
C TYR A 763 -11.25 11.43 19.42
N SER A 764 -10.61 12.58 19.52
CA SER A 764 -9.18 12.69 19.77
C SER A 764 -8.88 13.84 20.72
N ASP A 765 -7.87 13.65 21.59
CA ASP A 765 -7.32 14.69 22.44
C ASP A 765 -5.81 14.59 22.56
N GLY A 766 -5.18 15.75 22.71
CA GLY A 766 -3.77 15.89 23.02
C GLY A 766 -3.59 16.68 24.32
N ARG A 767 -2.67 16.23 25.18
CA ARG A 767 -2.40 16.79 26.50
C ARG A 767 -0.91 17.03 26.70
N ASN A 768 -0.58 18.11 27.39
CA ASN A 768 0.74 18.31 27.95
C ASN A 768 0.76 17.76 29.40
N THR A 769 1.72 16.90 29.71
CA THR A 769 1.84 16.22 31.01
C THR A 769 2.94 16.81 31.92
N SER A 770 3.55 17.95 31.54
CA SER A 770 4.59 18.60 32.33
C SER A 770 4.07 19.28 33.56
N GLU A 771 2.83 19.77 33.57
CA GLU A 771 2.29 20.61 34.63
C GLU A 771 1.33 19.91 35.58
N ALA A 772 0.65 18.84 35.17
CA ALA A 772 -0.12 17.91 36.02
C ALA A 772 -0.70 16.81 35.12
N PRO A 773 -0.77 15.55 35.58
CA PRO A 773 -1.07 14.42 34.66
C PRO A 773 -2.43 14.46 33.97
N VAL A 774 -3.35 15.33 34.33
CA VAL A 774 -4.75 15.30 33.87
C VAL A 774 -5.28 16.63 33.31
N GLN A 775 -4.61 17.77 33.53
CA GLN A 775 -5.19 19.09 33.26
C GLN A 775 -4.66 19.82 32.01
N GLY A 776 -3.56 19.41 31.43
CA GLY A 776 -2.92 20.11 30.31
C GLY A 776 -3.57 19.84 28.96
N LEU A 777 -4.89 20.02 28.76
CA LEU A 777 -5.52 19.87 27.47
C LEU A 777 -4.93 20.86 26.47
N VAL A 778 -4.35 20.35 25.38
CA VAL A 778 -3.78 21.14 24.29
C VAL A 778 -4.79 21.25 23.15
N ASN A 779 -5.36 20.14 22.74
CA ASN A 779 -6.40 20.10 21.73
C ASN A 779 -7.38 18.95 21.98
N ARG A 780 -8.58 19.06 21.42
CA ARG A 780 -9.60 18.02 21.44
C ARG A 780 -10.50 18.16 20.21
N THR A 781 -10.83 17.05 19.58
CA THR A 781 -11.78 17.03 18.46
C THR A 781 -12.77 15.87 18.64
N VAL A 782 -14.04 16.16 18.42
CA VAL A 782 -15.08 15.16 18.21
C VAL A 782 -15.60 15.35 16.78
N ALA A 783 -15.55 14.32 15.96
CA ALA A 783 -16.04 14.36 14.59
C ALA A 783 -17.01 13.22 14.33
N ILE A 784 -18.07 13.50 13.57
CA ILE A 784 -19.05 12.52 13.09
C ILE A 784 -19.10 12.65 11.58
N LYS A 785 -18.97 11.54 10.87
CA LYS A 785 -19.06 11.48 9.41
C LYS A 785 -19.99 10.37 8.95
N VAL A 786 -20.73 10.65 7.91
CA VAL A 786 -21.57 9.69 7.19
C VAL A 786 -21.21 9.72 5.72
N THR A 787 -21.05 8.54 5.13
CA THR A 787 -20.87 8.37 3.68
C THR A 787 -21.94 7.43 3.14
N ARG A 788 -22.37 7.63 1.89
CA ARG A 788 -23.30 6.74 1.20
C ARG A 788 -22.75 6.41 -0.18
N LEU A 789 -22.56 5.14 -0.46
CA LEU A 789 -22.22 4.67 -1.81
C LEU A 789 -23.49 4.42 -2.61
N LEU A 790 -23.61 5.07 -3.75
CA LEU A 790 -24.66 4.84 -4.74
C LEU A 790 -23.99 4.27 -6.00
N ARG A 791 -24.52 3.14 -6.51
CA ARG A 791 -24.05 2.47 -7.73
C ARG A 791 -25.18 2.38 -8.74
N PHE A 792 -24.90 2.76 -9.98
CA PHE A 792 -25.87 2.81 -11.07
C PHE A 792 -25.45 1.88 -12.22
#